data_665d684057ab6afeb6f36faf2ccba01d
#
_entry.id   665d684057ab6afeb6f36faf2ccba01d
#
_cell.length_a   1.000
_cell.length_b   1.000
_cell.length_c   1.000
_cell.angle_alpha   90.00
_cell.angle_beta   90.00
_cell.angle_gamma   90.00
#
_symmetry.space_group_name_H-M   'P 1'
#
loop_
_entity.id
_entity.type
_entity.pdbx_description
1 polymer ?
#
loop_
_entity_poly.entity_id
_entity_poly.type
_entity_poly.pdbx_seq_one_letter_code
_entity_poly.pdbx_strand_id
1 'polypeptide(L)'
;MTDTAPESPHYTAHRKGEADKDFDAIWAQPSGIRSWSAVNHRIVGKRFLVTGFVFFLIAGVLALLVRTQLIVPENTFLDSETYNQVFTMHGTLMMFLFAIPMLEGFAVYLIPLMVGARDLVFPRLGAFGYYCFLFGGILVLSSFLFDAAPAGGWFMYVPLSTSDYTEGLSADFWLIGITLAEIASVTAAVEIIASILCSRAPAMSLTKMPVLMWYFLVTAFMIAVGFPPLIIASILLESERLLGLPFFDPSLGGDPLLWQHLFWLFGHPEVYIIFLPAAGIVATMLPTFVGKPLFGYGFVVAAVVTMGVISFGLWAHHMFATGLPIMSLTLFSAASTMVAIPTGVQIFSFIATLTLGRPRLTVPMLFILGFLFIFVLGGLTGVMLAAVPFNLQAHDTHFVVAHLHYVLIGGFVFPMMGGLYYWMPHITGRMMSERIGTWVFWLMFAGFNLAFFMMHLTGLRGMPRRIATYPEGIGWDRLNMLSTIGAYILAAGIALFIWDFFRHRRTGPAAGRNPWGAATLEWLYPPVAPGYNFRAIPEIRAREPLWEQPEFLDRPPDEITGALRAYPDHRRETIGCDPVTGAPLQILRLPHPTWTPLISAFGIALAFAATLASVYWLVGLGGAIALAGITAWVWEPSDSGVTRATGIRHGLELPVNIVDRRSHLHIGIVGTLLISFALFGSLLFGGLYLWNTEPSFADRTATPDSRAALMAAASGLVMAGLGWLANRWAQDNAFRAAGLIDLGLVALAPLTAALLLAALLPVDPWASAFGAVGWALGAFVTAHLAVVLWWALINAVRKLTGLVGPGQTLPDLLLMTFCKATAAMTLVTAAAYLAVAS
;
A
#
# COMPACT_ATOMS: atom_id res chain seq x y z
N MET A 1 33.03 33.01 -28.41
CA MET A 1 33.93 31.87 -28.05
C MET A 1 33.02 30.71 -27.65
N THR A 2 32.90 29.77 -28.57
CA THR A 2 32.08 28.55 -28.42
C THR A 2 32.91 27.54 -27.65
N ASP A 3 32.59 27.37 -26.38
CA ASP A 3 33.21 26.38 -25.49
C ASP A 3 32.61 25.02 -25.79
N THR A 4 33.26 24.24 -26.64
CA THR A 4 32.97 22.83 -26.86
C THR A 4 33.68 22.05 -25.75
N ALA A 5 32.93 21.54 -24.77
CA ALA A 5 33.45 20.57 -23.80
C ALA A 5 34.04 19.35 -24.54
N PRO A 6 35.20 18.80 -24.13
CA PRO A 6 35.78 17.62 -24.76
C PRO A 6 34.84 16.43 -24.57
N GLU A 7 34.44 15.83 -25.69
CA GLU A 7 33.71 14.57 -25.70
C GLU A 7 34.56 13.47 -25.04
N SER A 8 33.96 12.66 -24.16
CA SER A 8 34.64 11.53 -23.54
C SER A 8 35.22 10.61 -24.62
N PRO A 9 36.46 10.08 -24.43
CA PRO A 9 37.16 9.30 -25.47
C PRO A 9 36.47 7.97 -25.86
N HIS A 10 35.35 7.62 -25.24
CA HIS A 10 34.56 6.45 -25.59
C HIS A 10 33.30 6.74 -26.41
N TYR A 11 33.09 7.99 -26.83
CA TYR A 11 31.99 8.38 -27.69
C TYR A 11 32.37 8.28 -29.13
N THR A 12 32.53 7.08 -29.67
CA THR A 12 32.52 6.87 -31.12
C THR A 12 31.12 7.21 -31.62
N ALA A 13 31.02 8.15 -32.51
CA ALA A 13 29.80 8.62 -33.14
C ALA A 13 29.05 7.47 -33.85
N HIS A 14 28.26 6.71 -33.05
CA HIS A 14 27.19 5.91 -33.60
C HIS A 14 26.22 6.86 -34.32
N ARG A 15 25.88 6.56 -35.57
CA ARG A 15 24.90 7.31 -36.34
C ARG A 15 23.66 7.47 -35.46
N LYS A 16 23.15 8.70 -35.33
CA LYS A 16 22.02 9.08 -34.44
C LYS A 16 20.83 8.10 -34.46
N GLY A 17 20.66 7.28 -35.50
CA GLY A 17 19.63 6.26 -35.67
C GLY A 17 19.94 4.86 -35.12
N GLU A 18 21.21 4.50 -34.86
CA GLU A 18 21.57 3.19 -34.31
C GLU A 18 21.53 3.19 -32.76
N ALA A 19 22.10 4.22 -32.14
CA ALA A 19 22.01 4.40 -30.69
C ALA A 19 20.56 4.50 -30.18
N ASP A 20 19.65 5.03 -30.99
CA ASP A 20 18.23 5.14 -30.69
C ASP A 20 17.52 3.78 -30.73
N LYS A 21 17.85 2.93 -31.72
CA LYS A 21 17.29 1.56 -31.82
C LYS A 21 17.77 0.66 -30.67
N ASP A 22 19.03 0.77 -30.28
CA ASP A 22 19.59 0.02 -29.16
C ASP A 22 18.93 0.39 -27.85
N PHE A 23 18.66 1.68 -27.60
CA PHE A 23 17.97 2.15 -26.42
C PHE A 23 16.55 1.63 -26.34
N ASP A 24 15.80 1.68 -27.43
CA ASP A 24 14.44 1.14 -27.49
C ASP A 24 14.42 -0.38 -27.31
N ALA A 25 15.40 -1.11 -27.82
CA ALA A 25 15.55 -2.56 -27.65
C ALA A 25 15.81 -2.95 -26.17
N ILE A 26 16.66 -2.21 -25.47
CA ILE A 26 16.98 -2.44 -24.05
C ILE A 26 15.72 -2.29 -23.19
N TRP A 27 14.87 -1.30 -23.49
CA TRP A 27 13.65 -1.02 -22.75
C TRP A 27 12.42 -1.69 -23.32
N ALA A 28 12.58 -2.52 -24.38
CA ALA A 28 11.47 -3.27 -24.96
C ALA A 28 10.77 -4.11 -23.89
N GLN A 29 9.43 -4.10 -23.92
CA GLN A 29 8.62 -4.85 -22.99
C GLN A 29 8.23 -6.21 -23.58
N PRO A 30 8.21 -7.27 -22.78
CA PRO A 30 7.82 -8.59 -23.25
C PRO A 30 6.34 -8.60 -23.65
N SER A 31 6.01 -9.38 -24.68
CA SER A 31 4.65 -9.52 -25.22
C SER A 31 4.11 -10.95 -25.08
N GLY A 32 2.81 -11.12 -25.29
CA GLY A 32 2.15 -12.41 -25.15
C GLY A 32 2.29 -12.98 -23.74
N ILE A 33 2.50 -14.29 -23.63
CA ILE A 33 2.66 -14.95 -22.31
C ILE A 33 3.87 -14.42 -21.53
N ARG A 34 4.93 -14.01 -22.22
CA ARG A 34 6.11 -13.41 -21.58
C ARG A 34 5.80 -12.08 -20.89
N SER A 35 4.67 -11.41 -21.21
CA SER A 35 4.28 -10.19 -20.50
C SER A 35 4.16 -10.40 -18.99
N TRP A 36 3.84 -11.63 -18.52
CA TRP A 36 3.79 -11.95 -17.09
C TRP A 36 5.15 -11.82 -16.37
N SER A 37 6.27 -11.87 -17.10
CA SER A 37 7.59 -11.57 -16.53
C SER A 37 7.94 -10.08 -16.47
N ALA A 38 7.05 -9.19 -16.96
CA ALA A 38 7.29 -7.75 -16.96
C ALA A 38 7.26 -7.18 -15.55
N VAL A 39 8.28 -6.37 -15.24
CA VAL A 39 8.43 -5.69 -13.94
C VAL A 39 8.31 -4.16 -14.05
N ASN A 40 8.21 -3.63 -15.26
CA ASN A 40 8.14 -2.18 -15.51
C ASN A 40 6.89 -1.56 -14.90
N HIS A 41 7.04 -0.41 -14.23
CA HIS A 41 5.99 0.31 -13.52
C HIS A 41 4.72 0.57 -14.35
N ARG A 42 4.85 0.83 -15.66
CA ARG A 42 3.68 1.10 -16.52
C ARG A 42 2.83 -0.15 -16.75
N ILE A 43 3.46 -1.32 -16.84
CA ILE A 43 2.73 -2.59 -17.00
C ILE A 43 2.13 -3.01 -15.67
N VAL A 44 2.91 -2.95 -14.60
CA VAL A 44 2.46 -3.32 -13.25
C VAL A 44 1.34 -2.39 -12.78
N GLY A 45 1.50 -1.06 -12.91
CA GLY A 45 0.47 -0.10 -12.55
C GLY A 45 -0.83 -0.28 -13.35
N LYS A 46 -0.75 -0.55 -14.68
CA LYS A 46 -1.95 -0.89 -15.48
C LYS A 46 -2.64 -2.16 -14.98
N ARG A 47 -1.89 -3.17 -14.55
CA ARG A 47 -2.46 -4.41 -14.01
C ARG A 47 -3.22 -4.14 -12.71
N PHE A 48 -2.65 -3.37 -11.78
CA PHE A 48 -3.35 -2.94 -10.57
C PHE A 48 -4.65 -2.21 -10.92
N LEU A 49 -4.59 -1.20 -11.80
CA LEU A 49 -5.76 -0.41 -12.22
C LEU A 49 -6.85 -1.28 -12.85
N VAL A 50 -6.48 -2.19 -13.76
CA VAL A 50 -7.46 -3.05 -14.44
C VAL A 50 -8.05 -4.07 -13.47
N THR A 51 -7.21 -4.75 -12.67
CA THR A 51 -7.66 -5.78 -11.73
C THR A 51 -8.52 -5.18 -10.61
N GLY A 52 -8.09 -4.04 -10.03
CA GLY A 52 -8.88 -3.31 -9.04
C GLY A 52 -10.22 -2.84 -9.61
N PHE A 53 -10.25 -2.37 -10.85
CA PHE A 53 -11.50 -1.99 -11.51
C PHE A 53 -12.42 -3.20 -11.79
N VAL A 54 -11.87 -4.38 -12.08
CA VAL A 54 -12.66 -5.61 -12.19
C VAL A 54 -13.29 -5.99 -10.85
N PHE A 55 -12.54 -5.92 -9.75
CA PHE A 55 -13.08 -6.15 -8.40
C PHE A 55 -14.15 -5.13 -8.04
N PHE A 56 -13.99 -3.86 -8.43
CA PHE A 56 -15.02 -2.83 -8.28
C PHE A 56 -16.32 -3.20 -8.97
N LEU A 57 -16.25 -3.74 -10.20
CA LEU A 57 -17.46 -4.15 -10.94
C LEU A 57 -18.14 -5.34 -10.28
N ILE A 58 -17.38 -6.35 -9.83
CA ILE A 58 -17.94 -7.50 -9.11
C ILE A 58 -18.62 -7.02 -7.81
N ALA A 59 -17.94 -6.23 -7.02
CA ALA A 59 -18.47 -5.68 -5.78
C ALA A 59 -19.70 -4.76 -6.03
N GLY A 60 -19.71 -4.03 -7.15
CA GLY A 60 -20.84 -3.22 -7.57
C GLY A 60 -22.08 -4.06 -7.89
N VAL A 61 -21.91 -5.22 -8.54
CA VAL A 61 -23.03 -6.16 -8.76
C VAL A 61 -23.57 -6.68 -7.42
N LEU A 62 -22.69 -7.06 -6.49
CA LEU A 62 -23.11 -7.48 -5.14
C LEU A 62 -23.89 -6.36 -4.42
N ALA A 63 -23.47 -5.09 -4.56
CA ALA A 63 -24.20 -3.95 -4.01
C ALA A 63 -25.61 -3.81 -4.60
N LEU A 64 -25.77 -4.06 -5.92
CA LEU A 64 -27.08 -4.04 -6.56
C LEU A 64 -27.99 -5.17 -6.05
N LEU A 65 -27.44 -6.35 -5.77
CA LEU A 65 -28.20 -7.45 -5.16
C LEU A 65 -28.71 -7.05 -3.77
N VAL A 66 -27.84 -6.47 -2.92
CA VAL A 66 -28.21 -5.92 -1.59
C VAL A 66 -29.34 -4.90 -1.73
N ARG A 67 -29.25 -3.98 -2.70
CA ARG A 67 -30.29 -2.95 -2.91
C ARG A 67 -31.59 -3.52 -3.48
N THR A 68 -31.50 -4.53 -4.34
CA THR A 68 -32.68 -5.23 -4.86
C THR A 68 -33.43 -5.94 -3.73
N GLN A 69 -32.71 -6.59 -2.79
CA GLN A 69 -33.33 -7.23 -1.62
C GLN A 69 -34.08 -6.22 -0.75
N LEU A 70 -33.60 -5.00 -0.60
CA LEU A 70 -34.20 -3.96 0.25
C LEU A 70 -35.13 -3.00 -0.50
N ILE A 71 -35.55 -3.28 -1.74
CA ILE A 71 -36.39 -2.35 -2.52
C ILE A 71 -37.81 -2.23 -1.97
N VAL A 72 -38.35 -3.33 -1.44
CA VAL A 72 -39.68 -3.41 -0.82
C VAL A 72 -39.58 -4.11 0.51
N PRO A 73 -40.52 -3.87 1.46
CA PRO A 73 -40.59 -4.60 2.72
C PRO A 73 -40.86 -6.09 2.47
N GLU A 74 -40.42 -6.92 3.40
CA GLU A 74 -40.65 -8.38 3.40
C GLU A 74 -40.25 -9.10 2.11
N ASN A 75 -39.27 -8.51 1.38
CA ASN A 75 -38.77 -9.08 0.13
C ASN A 75 -38.05 -10.42 0.37
N THR A 76 -38.30 -11.40 -0.49
CA THR A 76 -37.72 -12.75 -0.45
C THR A 76 -36.77 -13.02 -1.61
N PHE A 77 -36.19 -12.00 -2.24
CA PHE A 77 -35.26 -12.12 -3.36
C PHE A 77 -33.96 -12.85 -2.96
N LEU A 78 -33.44 -12.54 -1.77
CA LEU A 78 -32.31 -13.25 -1.14
C LEU A 78 -32.76 -13.76 0.24
N ASP A 79 -32.35 -14.97 0.62
CA ASP A 79 -32.43 -15.41 1.99
C ASP A 79 -31.40 -14.68 2.88
N SER A 80 -31.52 -14.79 4.18
CA SER A 80 -30.68 -14.05 5.13
C SER A 80 -29.20 -14.44 5.07
N GLU A 81 -28.90 -15.72 4.82
CA GLU A 81 -27.52 -16.21 4.74
C GLU A 81 -26.83 -15.66 3.48
N THR A 82 -27.47 -15.83 2.32
CA THR A 82 -26.97 -15.28 1.05
C THR A 82 -26.84 -13.75 1.13
N TYR A 83 -27.78 -13.05 1.78
CA TYR A 83 -27.68 -11.61 2.00
C TYR A 83 -26.44 -11.24 2.80
N ASN A 84 -26.14 -11.97 3.90
CA ASN A 84 -24.96 -11.74 4.73
C ASN A 84 -23.66 -11.98 3.96
N GLN A 85 -23.59 -13.02 3.14
CA GLN A 85 -22.45 -13.29 2.26
C GLN A 85 -22.26 -12.16 1.23
N VAL A 86 -23.33 -11.73 0.58
CA VAL A 86 -23.29 -10.70 -0.48
C VAL A 86 -22.85 -9.35 0.07
N PHE A 87 -23.39 -8.88 1.24
CA PHE A 87 -22.94 -7.60 1.79
C PHE A 87 -21.52 -7.69 2.36
N THR A 88 -21.12 -8.82 2.96
CA THR A 88 -19.75 -9.02 3.45
C THR A 88 -18.74 -8.96 2.32
N MET A 89 -19.01 -9.67 1.23
CA MET A 89 -18.15 -9.69 0.06
C MET A 89 -18.13 -8.34 -0.67
N HIS A 90 -19.29 -7.64 -0.74
CA HIS A 90 -19.31 -6.27 -1.26
C HIS A 90 -18.33 -5.36 -0.50
N GLY A 91 -18.41 -5.35 0.85
CA GLY A 91 -17.51 -4.53 1.67
C GLY A 91 -16.04 -4.94 1.53
N THR A 92 -15.76 -6.22 1.61
CA THR A 92 -14.40 -6.79 1.49
C THR A 92 -13.74 -6.43 0.15
N LEU A 93 -14.44 -6.66 -0.96
CA LEU A 93 -13.91 -6.33 -2.30
C LEU A 93 -13.71 -4.83 -2.49
N MET A 94 -14.65 -3.98 -1.99
CA MET A 94 -14.54 -2.52 -2.14
C MET A 94 -13.39 -1.93 -1.35
N MET A 95 -13.16 -2.38 -0.12
CA MET A 95 -12.14 -1.82 0.75
C MET A 95 -10.75 -2.36 0.39
N PHE A 96 -10.56 -3.68 0.40
CA PHE A 96 -9.25 -4.31 0.27
C PHE A 96 -8.81 -4.58 -1.17
N LEU A 97 -9.74 -4.89 -2.08
CA LEU A 97 -9.39 -5.35 -3.43
C LEU A 97 -9.67 -4.33 -4.53
N PHE A 98 -10.37 -3.24 -4.21
CA PHE A 98 -10.59 -2.13 -5.14
C PHE A 98 -9.91 -0.84 -4.69
N ALA A 99 -10.31 -0.24 -3.54
CA ALA A 99 -9.93 1.12 -3.20
C ALA A 99 -8.41 1.27 -3.07
N ILE A 100 -7.76 0.45 -2.26
CA ILE A 100 -6.32 0.50 -2.02
C ILE A 100 -5.52 0.13 -3.27
N PRO A 101 -5.79 -1.02 -3.96
CA PRO A 101 -5.04 -1.37 -5.16
C PRO A 101 -5.22 -0.41 -6.34
N MET A 102 -6.35 0.29 -6.44
CA MET A 102 -6.50 1.36 -7.44
C MET A 102 -5.54 2.51 -7.18
N LEU A 103 -5.38 2.92 -5.92
CA LEU A 103 -4.45 3.99 -5.54
C LEU A 103 -2.99 3.55 -5.69
N GLU A 104 -2.67 2.31 -5.33
CA GLU A 104 -1.36 1.70 -5.61
C GLU A 104 -1.09 1.68 -7.12
N GLY A 105 -2.09 1.34 -7.93
CA GLY A 105 -2.00 1.37 -9.39
C GLY A 105 -1.69 2.76 -9.94
N PHE A 106 -2.35 3.81 -9.43
CA PHE A 106 -2.03 5.18 -9.77
C PHE A 106 -0.62 5.57 -9.31
N ALA A 107 -0.24 5.22 -8.08
CA ALA A 107 1.09 5.53 -7.55
C ALA A 107 2.19 4.85 -8.37
N VAL A 108 2.11 3.54 -8.56
CA VAL A 108 3.07 2.76 -9.35
C VAL A 108 3.17 3.30 -10.78
N TYR A 109 2.04 3.67 -11.40
CA TYR A 109 2.03 4.17 -12.78
C TYR A 109 2.61 5.59 -12.90
N LEU A 110 2.24 6.51 -11.99
CA LEU A 110 2.50 7.95 -12.12
C LEU A 110 3.82 8.42 -11.49
N ILE A 111 4.28 7.78 -10.40
CA ILE A 111 5.46 8.25 -9.67
C ILE A 111 6.66 8.46 -10.61
N PRO A 112 7.13 7.48 -11.39
CA PRO A 112 8.29 7.70 -12.25
C PRO A 112 8.07 8.80 -13.28
N LEU A 113 6.86 8.91 -13.83
CA LEU A 113 6.50 9.94 -14.80
C LEU A 113 6.55 11.35 -14.18
N MET A 114 6.07 11.51 -12.95
CA MET A 114 5.98 12.82 -12.30
C MET A 114 7.27 13.26 -11.63
N VAL A 115 8.11 12.30 -11.17
CA VAL A 115 9.42 12.63 -10.57
C VAL A 115 10.56 12.67 -11.59
N GLY A 116 10.31 12.30 -12.85
CA GLY A 116 11.33 12.31 -13.90
C GLY A 116 12.25 11.09 -13.89
N ALA A 117 11.78 9.95 -13.37
CA ALA A 117 12.50 8.68 -13.35
C ALA A 117 12.11 7.77 -14.53
N ARG A 118 13.00 6.82 -14.87
CA ARG A 118 12.71 5.82 -15.91
C ARG A 118 11.88 4.65 -15.42
N ASP A 119 11.97 4.30 -14.14
CA ASP A 119 11.17 3.27 -13.49
C ASP A 119 11.19 3.53 -11.96
N LEU A 120 10.43 2.75 -11.19
CA LEU A 120 10.54 2.69 -9.74
C LEU A 120 11.88 2.07 -9.34
N VAL A 121 12.31 2.26 -8.09
CA VAL A 121 13.63 1.76 -7.64
C VAL A 121 13.64 0.26 -7.34
N PHE A 122 12.47 -0.34 -7.08
CA PHE A 122 12.32 -1.78 -6.81
C PHE A 122 11.30 -2.47 -7.74
N PRO A 123 11.46 -2.45 -9.08
CA PRO A 123 10.41 -2.90 -10.00
C PRO A 123 9.98 -4.37 -9.81
N ARG A 124 10.88 -5.23 -9.29
CA ARG A 124 10.57 -6.62 -8.96
C ARG A 124 9.65 -6.72 -7.75
N LEU A 125 9.80 -5.79 -6.78
CA LEU A 125 8.97 -5.74 -5.57
C LEU A 125 7.53 -5.36 -5.90
N GLY A 126 7.33 -4.33 -6.75
CA GLY A 126 6.00 -3.95 -7.23
C GLY A 126 5.32 -5.05 -8.05
N ALA A 127 6.08 -5.78 -8.90
CA ALA A 127 5.54 -6.92 -9.62
C ALA A 127 5.16 -8.09 -8.68
N PHE A 128 5.95 -8.36 -7.65
CA PHE A 128 5.65 -9.36 -6.62
C PHE A 128 4.38 -8.98 -5.85
N GLY A 129 4.27 -7.74 -5.39
CA GLY A 129 3.07 -7.23 -4.72
C GLY A 129 1.82 -7.41 -5.58
N TYR A 130 1.90 -7.04 -6.88
CA TYR A 130 0.77 -7.26 -7.78
C TYR A 130 0.29 -8.72 -7.81
N TYR A 131 1.21 -9.69 -7.85
CA TYR A 131 0.82 -11.10 -7.89
C TYR A 131 0.24 -11.59 -6.57
N CYS A 132 0.74 -11.10 -5.42
CA CYS A 132 0.13 -11.38 -4.12
C CYS A 132 -1.30 -10.83 -4.06
N PHE A 133 -1.53 -9.59 -4.50
CA PHE A 133 -2.86 -8.99 -4.62
C PHE A 133 -3.80 -9.83 -5.51
N LEU A 134 -3.33 -10.22 -6.71
CA LEU A 134 -4.12 -11.00 -7.65
C LEU A 134 -4.53 -12.35 -7.06
N PHE A 135 -3.58 -13.07 -6.47
CA PHE A 135 -3.84 -14.41 -5.90
C PHE A 135 -4.70 -14.32 -4.64
N GLY A 136 -4.47 -13.31 -3.78
CA GLY A 136 -5.32 -13.06 -2.61
C GLY A 136 -6.77 -12.80 -3.00
N GLY A 137 -6.98 -11.92 -3.99
CA GLY A 137 -8.31 -11.61 -4.50
C GLY A 137 -9.00 -12.81 -5.17
N ILE A 138 -8.27 -13.63 -5.91
CA ILE A 138 -8.80 -14.89 -6.49
C ILE A 138 -9.20 -15.85 -5.36
N LEU A 139 -8.37 -15.97 -4.31
CA LEU A 139 -8.64 -16.84 -3.18
C LEU A 139 -9.93 -16.41 -2.46
N VAL A 140 -10.09 -15.12 -2.14
CA VAL A 140 -11.32 -14.60 -1.52
C VAL A 140 -12.54 -14.87 -2.40
N LEU A 141 -12.47 -14.61 -3.71
CA LEU A 141 -13.60 -14.87 -4.61
C LEU A 141 -13.91 -16.34 -4.78
N SER A 142 -12.91 -17.21 -4.69
CA SER A 142 -13.11 -18.66 -4.81
C SER A 142 -13.99 -19.26 -3.71
N SER A 143 -14.13 -18.56 -2.56
CA SER A 143 -15.01 -18.97 -1.47
C SER A 143 -16.46 -19.21 -1.91
N PHE A 144 -16.96 -18.47 -2.91
CA PHE A 144 -18.28 -18.73 -3.51
C PHE A 144 -18.37 -20.08 -4.25
N LEU A 145 -17.25 -20.58 -4.78
CA LEU A 145 -17.23 -21.87 -5.49
C LEU A 145 -17.24 -23.07 -4.55
N PHE A 146 -16.87 -22.85 -3.28
CA PHE A 146 -16.79 -23.88 -2.25
C PHE A 146 -17.92 -23.77 -1.22
N ASP A 147 -18.94 -22.95 -1.49
CA ASP A 147 -20.05 -22.68 -0.57
C ASP A 147 -19.56 -22.21 0.82
N ALA A 148 -18.48 -21.43 0.81
CA ALA A 148 -17.78 -20.94 1.99
C ALA A 148 -17.57 -19.41 1.92
N ALA A 149 -18.52 -18.69 1.32
CA ALA A 149 -18.43 -17.24 1.26
C ALA A 149 -18.57 -16.62 2.66
N PRO A 150 -17.69 -15.70 3.06
CA PRO A 150 -17.74 -15.10 4.40
C PRO A 150 -19.03 -14.29 4.60
N ALA A 151 -19.61 -14.38 5.81
CA ALA A 151 -20.88 -13.76 6.20
C ALA A 151 -20.78 -12.83 7.43
N GLY A 152 -19.59 -12.71 8.05
CA GLY A 152 -19.36 -11.94 9.29
C GLY A 152 -19.18 -10.43 9.12
N GLY A 153 -19.41 -9.87 7.92
CA GLY A 153 -19.09 -8.47 7.59
C GLY A 153 -17.60 -8.29 7.24
N TRP A 154 -17.26 -7.20 6.55
CA TRP A 154 -15.90 -6.95 6.07
C TRP A 154 -14.85 -6.72 7.16
N PHE A 155 -15.26 -6.56 8.41
CA PHE A 155 -14.38 -6.39 9.58
C PHE A 155 -14.34 -7.62 10.50
N MET A 156 -15.03 -8.73 10.19
CA MET A 156 -14.92 -10.05 10.82
C MET A 156 -14.82 -10.01 12.34
N TYR A 157 -15.79 -9.36 13.02
CA TYR A 157 -15.76 -9.21 14.48
C TYR A 157 -15.82 -10.53 15.25
N VAL A 158 -14.90 -10.69 16.18
CA VAL A 158 -14.91 -11.72 17.22
C VAL A 158 -15.96 -11.34 18.28
N PRO A 159 -16.73 -12.31 18.85
CA PRO A 159 -16.56 -13.77 18.71
C PRO A 159 -17.26 -14.39 17.49
N LEU A 160 -18.08 -13.66 16.75
CA LEU A 160 -18.88 -14.20 15.63
C LEU A 160 -18.04 -14.87 14.53
N SER A 161 -16.77 -14.48 14.37
CA SER A 161 -15.85 -15.04 13.39
C SER A 161 -14.97 -16.18 13.92
N THR A 162 -15.10 -16.56 15.21
CA THR A 162 -14.42 -17.75 15.76
C THR A 162 -15.11 -19.04 15.28
N SER A 163 -14.43 -20.18 15.45
CA SER A 163 -14.95 -21.50 15.08
C SER A 163 -16.25 -21.88 15.80
N ASP A 164 -16.51 -21.33 17.00
CA ASP A 164 -17.70 -21.62 17.79
C ASP A 164 -18.99 -21.04 17.17
N TYR A 165 -18.89 -19.94 16.44
CA TYR A 165 -20.04 -19.25 15.83
C TYR A 165 -20.05 -19.33 14.30
N THR A 166 -18.88 -19.44 13.67
CA THR A 166 -18.73 -19.58 12.23
C THR A 166 -17.98 -20.87 11.95
N GLU A 167 -18.75 -21.95 11.80
CA GLU A 167 -18.21 -23.25 11.41
C GLU A 167 -17.68 -23.25 9.96
N GLY A 168 -16.81 -24.20 9.64
CA GLY A 168 -16.25 -24.35 8.29
C GLY A 168 -15.21 -23.29 7.94
N LEU A 169 -14.98 -23.05 6.64
CA LEU A 169 -13.84 -22.29 6.12
C LEU A 169 -14.15 -20.84 5.73
N SER A 170 -15.37 -20.35 5.99
CA SER A 170 -15.78 -19.03 5.45
C SER A 170 -14.92 -17.87 5.99
N ALA A 171 -14.66 -17.85 7.30
CA ALA A 171 -13.78 -16.86 7.91
C ALA A 171 -12.32 -17.05 7.47
N ASP A 172 -11.86 -18.30 7.31
CA ASP A 172 -10.49 -18.62 6.91
C ASP A 172 -10.19 -18.17 5.48
N PHE A 173 -11.14 -18.30 4.55
CA PHE A 173 -11.00 -17.70 3.21
C PHE A 173 -10.79 -16.18 3.26
N TRP A 174 -11.49 -15.50 4.16
CA TRP A 174 -11.31 -14.06 4.34
C TRP A 174 -9.93 -13.75 4.95
N LEU A 175 -9.60 -14.38 6.09
CA LEU A 175 -8.37 -14.12 6.84
C LEU A 175 -7.12 -14.36 5.99
N ILE A 176 -7.02 -15.53 5.38
CA ILE A 176 -5.86 -15.93 4.57
C ILE A 176 -5.82 -15.14 3.25
N GLY A 177 -6.96 -14.95 2.59
CA GLY A 177 -7.01 -14.27 1.30
C GLY A 177 -6.70 -12.77 1.41
N ILE A 178 -7.22 -12.08 2.44
CA ILE A 178 -6.90 -10.67 2.71
C ILE A 178 -5.45 -10.52 3.16
N THR A 179 -4.95 -11.36 4.07
CA THR A 179 -3.53 -11.32 4.49
C THR A 179 -2.59 -11.46 3.28
N LEU A 180 -2.91 -12.34 2.31
CA LEU A 180 -2.13 -12.46 1.08
C LEU A 180 -2.19 -11.17 0.22
N ALA A 181 -3.36 -10.55 0.12
CA ALA A 181 -3.51 -9.29 -0.61
C ALA A 181 -2.78 -8.12 0.08
N GLU A 182 -2.73 -8.08 1.41
CA GLU A 182 -2.06 -7.05 2.20
C GLU A 182 -0.54 -7.03 2.03
N ILE A 183 0.07 -8.17 1.67
CA ILE A 183 1.50 -8.23 1.29
C ILE A 183 1.77 -7.26 0.14
N ALA A 184 0.83 -7.07 -0.79
CA ALA A 184 0.99 -6.09 -1.87
C ALA A 184 1.13 -4.67 -1.32
N SER A 185 0.27 -4.27 -0.40
CA SER A 185 0.25 -2.90 0.14
C SER A 185 1.51 -2.58 0.93
N VAL A 186 1.99 -3.50 1.79
CA VAL A 186 3.23 -3.25 2.54
C VAL A 186 4.47 -3.24 1.64
N THR A 187 4.49 -4.04 0.57
CA THR A 187 5.59 -4.01 -0.41
C THR A 187 5.54 -2.74 -1.26
N ALA A 188 4.35 -2.29 -1.67
CA ALA A 188 4.15 -1.03 -2.37
C ALA A 188 4.58 0.18 -1.52
N ALA A 189 4.31 0.15 -0.19
CA ALA A 189 4.74 1.22 0.71
C ALA A 189 6.28 1.40 0.69
N VAL A 190 7.06 0.32 0.79
CA VAL A 190 8.52 0.35 0.72
C VAL A 190 8.99 0.90 -0.64
N GLU A 191 8.40 0.42 -1.72
CA GLU A 191 8.76 0.84 -3.09
C GLU A 191 8.44 2.32 -3.33
N ILE A 192 7.26 2.80 -2.92
CA ILE A 192 6.82 4.19 -3.06
C ILE A 192 7.71 5.14 -2.26
N ILE A 193 7.97 4.84 -0.97
CA ILE A 193 8.86 5.65 -0.12
C ILE A 193 10.24 5.78 -0.76
N ALA A 194 10.86 4.66 -1.11
CA ALA A 194 12.20 4.66 -1.67
C ALA A 194 12.24 5.35 -3.05
N SER A 195 11.24 5.13 -3.91
CA SER A 195 11.20 5.74 -5.24
C SER A 195 11.02 7.25 -5.18
N ILE A 196 10.07 7.75 -4.40
CA ILE A 196 9.85 9.21 -4.25
C ILE A 196 11.08 9.89 -3.64
N LEU A 197 11.71 9.27 -2.64
CA LEU A 197 12.86 9.88 -1.97
C LEU A 197 14.15 9.79 -2.77
N CYS A 198 14.37 8.72 -3.54
CA CYS A 198 15.68 8.42 -4.11
C CYS A 198 15.77 8.51 -5.64
N SER A 199 14.67 8.69 -6.39
CA SER A 199 14.73 8.66 -7.87
C SER A 199 14.23 9.93 -8.55
N ARG A 200 14.11 11.04 -7.82
CA ARG A 200 13.71 12.33 -8.41
C ARG A 200 14.74 12.83 -9.42
N ALA A 201 14.25 13.49 -10.47
CA ALA A 201 15.08 14.15 -11.46
C ALA A 201 16.04 15.18 -10.82
N PRO A 202 17.23 15.44 -11.42
CA PRO A 202 18.17 16.42 -10.92
C PRO A 202 17.51 17.75 -10.57
N ALA A 203 17.91 18.33 -9.43
CA ALA A 203 17.43 19.59 -8.86
C ALA A 203 15.97 19.61 -8.41
N MET A 204 15.22 18.50 -8.49
CA MET A 204 13.90 18.38 -7.88
C MET A 204 14.03 18.10 -6.37
N SER A 205 14.20 19.16 -5.58
CA SER A 205 14.13 19.08 -4.11
C SER A 205 12.71 18.77 -3.62
N LEU A 206 12.55 18.42 -2.34
CA LEU A 206 11.22 18.18 -1.74
C LEU A 206 10.26 19.37 -1.93
N THR A 207 10.76 20.60 -1.90
CA THR A 207 9.93 21.82 -2.08
C THR A 207 9.45 22.03 -3.53
N LYS A 208 10.10 21.37 -4.50
CA LYS A 208 9.72 21.40 -5.92
C LYS A 208 8.94 20.16 -6.37
N MET A 209 8.71 19.22 -5.48
CA MET A 209 8.02 17.97 -5.77
C MET A 209 6.54 18.25 -6.07
N PRO A 210 5.95 17.60 -7.10
CA PRO A 210 4.51 17.70 -7.36
C PRO A 210 3.69 17.32 -6.12
N VAL A 211 2.57 18.01 -5.89
CA VAL A 211 1.78 17.83 -4.67
C VAL A 211 1.29 16.39 -4.49
N LEU A 212 0.91 15.69 -5.55
CA LEU A 212 0.47 14.29 -5.51
C LEU A 212 1.55 13.35 -4.93
N MET A 213 2.82 13.67 -5.15
CA MET A 213 3.93 12.88 -4.59
C MET A 213 3.98 12.97 -3.06
N TRP A 214 3.61 14.11 -2.47
CA TRP A 214 3.45 14.24 -1.02
C TRP A 214 2.31 13.38 -0.48
N TYR A 215 1.18 13.37 -1.18
CA TYR A 215 0.06 12.51 -0.82
C TYR A 215 0.44 11.04 -0.87
N PHE A 216 1.09 10.58 -1.94
CA PHE A 216 1.56 9.19 -2.03
C PHE A 216 2.62 8.85 -0.98
N LEU A 217 3.55 9.77 -0.70
CA LEU A 217 4.60 9.55 0.30
C LEU A 217 4.02 9.39 1.71
N VAL A 218 3.12 10.28 2.13
CA VAL A 218 2.46 10.20 3.44
C VAL A 218 1.60 8.93 3.52
N THR A 219 0.83 8.64 2.48
CA THR A 219 0.04 7.41 2.40
C THR A 219 0.91 6.16 2.52
N ALA A 220 2.07 6.11 1.89
CA ALA A 220 2.98 4.97 1.99
C ALA A 220 3.52 4.77 3.42
N PHE A 221 3.83 5.86 4.14
CA PHE A 221 4.16 5.76 5.57
C PHE A 221 2.98 5.30 6.41
N MET A 222 1.76 5.75 6.10
CA MET A 222 0.55 5.28 6.78
C MET A 222 0.30 3.79 6.54
N ILE A 223 0.50 3.30 5.31
CA ILE A 223 0.40 1.86 4.98
C ILE A 223 1.44 1.06 5.79
N ALA A 224 2.69 1.53 5.83
CA ALA A 224 3.78 0.84 6.53
C ALA A 224 3.51 0.65 8.05
N VAL A 225 2.73 1.54 8.66
CA VAL A 225 2.38 1.47 10.10
C VAL A 225 0.98 0.91 10.32
N GLY A 226 0.02 1.19 9.43
CA GLY A 226 -1.39 0.88 9.63
C GLY A 226 -1.78 -0.55 9.28
N PHE A 227 -1.21 -1.16 8.23
CA PHE A 227 -1.52 -2.55 7.86
C PHE A 227 -1.03 -3.61 8.87
N PRO A 228 0.15 -3.45 9.50
CA PRO A 228 0.65 -4.39 10.48
C PRO A 228 -0.33 -4.82 11.58
N PRO A 229 -1.10 -3.94 12.24
CA PRO A 229 -2.11 -4.34 13.22
C PRO A 229 -3.15 -5.32 12.65
N LEU A 230 -3.65 -5.10 11.43
CA LEU A 230 -4.61 -6.00 10.80
C LEU A 230 -3.98 -7.34 10.43
N ILE A 231 -2.75 -7.34 9.87
CA ILE A 231 -2.02 -8.57 9.56
C ILE A 231 -1.84 -9.42 10.82
N ILE A 232 -1.44 -8.80 11.93
CA ILE A 232 -1.30 -9.50 13.22
C ILE A 232 -2.66 -10.02 13.71
N ALA A 233 -3.72 -9.20 13.68
CA ALA A 233 -5.05 -9.62 14.09
C ALA A 233 -5.54 -10.83 13.28
N SER A 234 -5.37 -10.80 11.95
CA SER A 234 -5.75 -11.88 11.05
C SER A 234 -4.96 -13.17 11.34
N ILE A 235 -3.64 -13.07 11.59
CA ILE A 235 -2.80 -14.22 11.98
C ILE A 235 -3.24 -14.78 13.33
N LEU A 236 -3.53 -13.95 14.31
CA LEU A 236 -3.98 -14.40 15.65
C LEU A 236 -5.33 -15.13 15.56
N LEU A 237 -6.30 -14.57 14.84
CA LEU A 237 -7.62 -15.19 14.69
C LEU A 237 -7.54 -16.50 13.88
N GLU A 238 -6.76 -16.51 12.81
CA GLU A 238 -6.52 -17.76 12.05
C GLU A 238 -5.83 -18.82 12.91
N SER A 239 -4.89 -18.42 13.78
CA SER A 239 -4.23 -19.33 14.71
C SER A 239 -5.18 -19.84 15.78
N GLU A 240 -6.12 -19.02 16.25
CA GLU A 240 -7.19 -19.47 17.17
C GLU A 240 -8.10 -20.49 16.47
N ARG A 241 -8.56 -20.21 15.27
CA ARG A 241 -9.44 -21.09 14.49
C ARG A 241 -8.79 -22.40 14.09
N LEU A 242 -7.53 -22.35 13.62
CA LEU A 242 -6.83 -23.51 13.07
C LEU A 242 -6.14 -24.34 14.15
N LEU A 243 -5.55 -23.70 15.17
CA LEU A 243 -4.69 -24.33 16.18
C LEU A 243 -5.31 -24.35 17.59
N GLY A 244 -6.44 -23.65 17.81
CA GLY A 244 -7.09 -23.55 19.13
C GLY A 244 -6.31 -22.69 20.13
N LEU A 245 -5.51 -21.72 19.68
CA LEU A 245 -4.76 -20.81 20.56
C LEU A 245 -5.68 -19.67 21.04
N PRO A 246 -5.89 -19.48 22.37
CA PRO A 246 -6.99 -18.67 22.91
C PRO A 246 -6.66 -17.19 23.03
N PHE A 247 -6.44 -16.48 21.91
CA PHE A 247 -6.15 -15.04 21.95
C PHE A 247 -7.36 -14.19 22.29
N PHE A 248 -8.56 -14.63 21.89
CA PHE A 248 -9.80 -13.88 22.00
C PHE A 248 -10.85 -14.56 22.89
N ASP A 249 -10.55 -15.75 23.40
CA ASP A 249 -11.45 -16.51 24.29
C ASP A 249 -11.39 -15.96 25.74
N PRO A 250 -12.49 -15.32 26.24
CA PRO A 250 -12.50 -14.76 27.59
C PRO A 250 -12.35 -15.80 28.70
N SER A 251 -12.75 -17.06 28.45
CA SER A 251 -12.66 -18.13 29.46
C SER A 251 -11.21 -18.52 29.77
N LEU A 252 -10.28 -18.20 28.85
CA LEU A 252 -8.84 -18.48 28.94
C LEU A 252 -7.99 -17.20 29.01
N GLY A 253 -8.61 -16.05 29.38
CA GLY A 253 -7.91 -14.77 29.55
C GLY A 253 -7.68 -13.97 28.25
N GLY A 254 -8.39 -14.32 27.19
CA GLY A 254 -8.47 -13.54 25.95
C GLY A 254 -9.56 -12.48 26.01
N ASP A 255 -9.63 -11.60 25.01
CA ASP A 255 -10.67 -10.56 24.92
C ASP A 255 -11.07 -10.30 23.46
N PRO A 256 -12.37 -10.46 23.10
CA PRO A 256 -12.89 -10.10 21.78
C PRO A 256 -12.66 -8.64 21.38
N LEU A 257 -12.58 -7.71 22.33
CA LEU A 257 -12.30 -6.31 22.04
C LEU A 257 -10.87 -6.08 21.54
N LEU A 258 -9.94 -6.97 21.85
CA LEU A 258 -8.59 -6.92 21.29
C LEU A 258 -8.62 -6.96 19.74
N TRP A 259 -9.50 -7.80 19.16
CA TRP A 259 -9.72 -7.80 17.71
C TRP A 259 -10.16 -6.43 17.21
N GLN A 260 -11.16 -5.82 17.85
CA GLN A 260 -11.67 -4.52 17.43
C GLN A 260 -10.60 -3.42 17.53
N HIS A 261 -9.77 -3.42 18.58
CA HIS A 261 -8.68 -2.46 18.71
C HIS A 261 -7.64 -2.63 17.61
N LEU A 262 -7.16 -3.84 17.35
CA LEU A 262 -6.19 -4.12 16.29
C LEU A 262 -6.78 -3.81 14.90
N PHE A 263 -8.03 -4.22 14.65
CA PHE A 263 -8.70 -3.95 13.38
C PHE A 263 -8.85 -2.45 13.13
N TRP A 264 -9.35 -1.67 14.11
CA TRP A 264 -9.61 -0.25 13.89
C TRP A 264 -8.36 0.62 14.00
N LEU A 265 -7.30 0.17 14.66
CA LEU A 265 -5.98 0.80 14.58
C LEU A 265 -5.44 0.82 13.14
N PHE A 266 -5.85 -0.15 12.32
CA PHE A 266 -5.74 -0.12 10.87
C PHE A 266 -6.91 0.62 10.21
N GLY A 267 -8.16 0.27 10.54
CA GLY A 267 -9.35 0.61 9.77
C GLY A 267 -9.66 2.11 9.73
N HIS A 268 -9.27 2.90 10.74
CA HIS A 268 -9.40 4.34 10.62
C HIS A 268 -8.28 4.96 9.77
N PRO A 269 -6.98 4.69 9.98
CA PRO A 269 -5.96 5.08 9.01
C PRO A 269 -6.26 4.61 7.58
N GLU A 270 -6.91 3.45 7.38
CA GLU A 270 -7.31 2.96 6.06
C GLU A 270 -8.18 3.96 5.29
N VAL A 271 -9.18 4.56 5.94
CA VAL A 271 -10.06 5.52 5.24
C VAL A 271 -9.29 6.76 4.79
N TYR A 272 -8.24 7.17 5.53
CA TYR A 272 -7.35 8.25 5.09
C TYR A 272 -6.31 7.78 4.06
N ILE A 273 -5.83 6.54 4.12
CA ILE A 273 -5.02 5.91 3.06
C ILE A 273 -5.78 5.93 1.72
N ILE A 274 -7.09 5.73 1.74
CA ILE A 274 -7.96 5.83 0.56
C ILE A 274 -8.19 7.29 0.15
N PHE A 275 -8.47 8.17 1.11
CA PHE A 275 -8.81 9.57 0.82
C PHE A 275 -7.62 10.41 0.34
N LEU A 276 -6.45 10.32 1.00
CA LEU A 276 -5.33 11.21 0.73
C LEU A 276 -4.86 11.18 -0.73
N PRO A 277 -4.56 10.01 -1.35
CA PRO A 277 -4.17 10.00 -2.75
C PRO A 277 -5.26 10.54 -3.68
N ALA A 278 -6.53 10.30 -3.37
CA ALA A 278 -7.65 10.82 -4.15
C ALA A 278 -7.74 12.36 -4.06
N ALA A 279 -7.57 12.93 -2.87
CA ALA A 279 -7.44 14.38 -2.69
C ALA A 279 -6.19 14.92 -3.42
N GLY A 280 -5.10 14.15 -3.46
CA GLY A 280 -3.90 14.45 -4.25
C GLY A 280 -4.15 14.48 -5.76
N ILE A 281 -4.99 13.59 -6.28
CA ILE A 281 -5.47 13.61 -7.66
C ILE A 281 -6.21 14.92 -7.94
N VAL A 282 -7.14 15.32 -7.06
CA VAL A 282 -7.84 16.61 -7.15
C VAL A 282 -6.87 17.78 -7.12
N ALA A 283 -5.95 17.80 -6.14
CA ALA A 283 -4.93 18.86 -5.98
C ALA A 283 -4.04 19.02 -7.21
N THR A 284 -3.83 17.95 -7.99
CA THR A 284 -3.03 17.95 -9.21
C THR A 284 -3.82 18.39 -10.44
N MET A 285 -5.07 17.93 -10.57
CA MET A 285 -5.91 18.24 -11.72
C MET A 285 -6.49 19.67 -11.66
N LEU A 286 -6.89 20.13 -10.48
CA LEU A 286 -7.55 21.41 -10.28
C LEU A 286 -6.75 22.60 -10.84
N PRO A 287 -5.42 22.75 -10.57
CA PRO A 287 -4.59 23.80 -11.19
C PRO A 287 -4.67 23.80 -12.71
N THR A 288 -4.62 22.64 -13.34
CA THR A 288 -4.66 22.48 -14.80
C THR A 288 -5.95 23.06 -15.41
N PHE A 289 -7.11 22.78 -14.81
CA PHE A 289 -8.40 23.23 -15.36
C PHE A 289 -8.78 24.66 -14.95
N VAL A 290 -8.13 25.19 -13.92
CA VAL A 290 -8.30 26.59 -13.45
C VAL A 290 -7.27 27.51 -14.10
N GLY A 291 -6.12 26.99 -14.56
CA GLY A 291 -5.01 27.75 -15.14
C GLY A 291 -4.24 28.56 -14.11
N LYS A 292 -4.17 28.10 -12.86
CA LYS A 292 -3.44 28.72 -11.74
C LYS A 292 -2.78 27.67 -10.87
N PRO A 293 -1.59 27.92 -10.28
CA PRO A 293 -1.00 27.03 -9.29
C PRO A 293 -1.90 26.79 -8.09
N LEU A 294 -1.70 25.65 -7.41
CA LEU A 294 -2.44 25.31 -6.20
C LEU A 294 -2.22 26.37 -5.10
N PHE A 295 -3.29 26.99 -4.63
CA PHE A 295 -3.23 27.95 -3.54
C PHE A 295 -2.76 27.28 -2.25
N GLY A 296 -1.80 27.88 -1.56
CA GLY A 296 -1.37 27.39 -0.25
C GLY A 296 -0.67 26.04 -0.26
N TYR A 297 0.08 25.70 -1.32
CA TYR A 297 0.80 24.43 -1.44
C TYR A 297 1.48 23.97 -0.14
N GLY A 298 2.22 24.85 0.56
CA GLY A 298 2.89 24.51 1.82
C GLY A 298 1.92 24.15 2.95
N PHE A 299 0.77 24.83 3.02
CA PHE A 299 -0.29 24.52 3.99
C PHE A 299 -0.97 23.18 3.65
N VAL A 300 -1.17 22.89 2.38
CA VAL A 300 -1.72 21.59 1.94
C VAL A 300 -0.77 20.45 2.33
N VAL A 301 0.53 20.61 2.05
CA VAL A 301 1.54 19.60 2.44
C VAL A 301 1.56 19.38 3.95
N ALA A 302 1.57 20.47 4.73
CA ALA A 302 1.52 20.38 6.19
C ALA A 302 0.24 19.68 6.68
N ALA A 303 -0.90 20.00 6.08
CA ALA A 303 -2.19 19.38 6.40
C ALA A 303 -2.18 17.86 6.10
N VAL A 304 -1.62 17.44 4.96
CA VAL A 304 -1.49 16.03 4.58
C VAL A 304 -0.63 15.27 5.58
N VAL A 305 0.54 15.82 5.97
CA VAL A 305 1.42 15.21 6.97
C VAL A 305 0.73 15.13 8.33
N THR A 306 0.08 16.21 8.77
CA THR A 306 -0.67 16.25 10.02
C THR A 306 -1.79 15.20 10.04
N MET A 307 -2.56 15.10 8.96
CA MET A 307 -3.62 14.10 8.83
C MET A 307 -3.07 12.67 8.92
N GLY A 308 -1.96 12.39 8.24
CA GLY A 308 -1.30 11.09 8.31
C GLY A 308 -0.93 10.69 9.74
N VAL A 309 -0.43 11.64 10.53
CA VAL A 309 -0.03 11.38 11.94
C VAL A 309 -1.24 11.22 12.84
N ILE A 310 -2.18 12.18 12.83
CA ILE A 310 -3.31 12.16 13.79
C ILE A 310 -4.32 11.04 13.51
N SER A 311 -4.37 10.52 12.29
CA SER A 311 -5.26 9.40 11.93
C SER A 311 -5.07 8.16 12.81
N PHE A 312 -3.86 7.95 13.35
CA PHE A 312 -3.57 6.85 14.26
C PHE A 312 -4.02 7.10 15.71
N GLY A 313 -4.40 8.32 16.06
CA GLY A 313 -4.79 8.71 17.43
C GLY A 313 -6.30 8.70 17.70
N LEU A 314 -7.14 8.18 16.77
CA LEU A 314 -8.59 8.40 16.87
C LEU A 314 -9.45 7.17 16.49
N TRP A 315 -8.87 5.98 16.34
CA TRP A 315 -9.54 4.76 15.87
C TRP A 315 -10.72 4.32 16.74
N ALA A 316 -10.72 4.61 18.05
CA ALA A 316 -11.73 4.11 18.97
C ALA A 316 -13.11 4.78 18.79
N HIS A 317 -13.25 5.80 17.91
CA HIS A 317 -14.58 6.30 17.57
C HIS A 317 -15.42 5.26 16.80
N HIS A 318 -14.82 4.24 16.22
CA HIS A 318 -15.52 3.08 15.67
C HIS A 318 -16.05 2.13 16.77
N MET A 319 -15.65 2.36 18.03
CA MET A 319 -15.92 1.50 19.18
C MET A 319 -16.72 2.22 20.31
N PHE A 320 -17.34 3.37 20.04
CA PHE A 320 -18.04 4.14 21.07
C PHE A 320 -19.18 3.37 21.76
N ALA A 321 -19.76 2.37 21.10
CA ALA A 321 -20.84 1.55 21.65
C ALA A 321 -20.35 0.23 22.32
N THR A 322 -19.04 0.04 22.53
CA THR A 322 -18.47 -1.20 23.11
C THR A 322 -18.28 -1.14 24.62
N GLY A 323 -18.75 -0.08 25.29
CA GLY A 323 -18.59 0.07 26.74
C GLY A 323 -17.28 0.72 27.18
N LEU A 324 -16.60 1.47 26.29
CA LEU A 324 -15.38 2.19 26.64
C LEU A 324 -15.58 3.16 27.83
N PRO A 325 -14.56 3.33 28.70
CA PRO A 325 -14.61 4.30 29.80
C PRO A 325 -14.87 5.72 29.30
N ILE A 326 -15.57 6.55 30.10
CA ILE A 326 -15.95 7.92 29.72
C ILE A 326 -14.76 8.81 29.37
N MET A 327 -13.61 8.60 30.00
CA MET A 327 -12.37 9.30 29.68
C MET A 327 -11.93 9.00 28.25
N SER A 328 -11.92 7.73 27.85
CA SER A 328 -11.60 7.28 26.50
C SER A 328 -12.59 7.82 25.47
N LEU A 329 -13.90 7.74 25.76
CA LEU A 329 -14.94 8.32 24.90
C LEU A 329 -14.69 9.81 24.64
N THR A 330 -14.38 10.59 25.69
CA THR A 330 -14.11 12.03 25.58
C THR A 330 -12.85 12.31 24.77
N LEU A 331 -11.76 11.60 25.05
CA LEU A 331 -10.49 11.77 24.37
C LEU A 331 -10.61 11.47 22.86
N PHE A 332 -11.19 10.32 22.51
CA PHE A 332 -11.33 9.90 21.11
C PHE A 332 -12.38 10.74 20.37
N SER A 333 -13.41 11.25 21.02
CA SER A 333 -14.35 12.20 20.42
C SER A 333 -13.64 13.52 20.05
N ALA A 334 -12.85 14.09 20.98
CA ALA A 334 -12.08 15.30 20.73
C ALA A 334 -11.04 15.10 19.61
N ALA A 335 -10.26 14.02 19.66
CA ALA A 335 -9.27 13.69 18.64
C ALA A 335 -9.93 13.53 17.26
N SER A 336 -11.09 12.85 17.19
CA SER A 336 -11.82 12.65 15.94
C SER A 336 -12.36 13.95 15.34
N THR A 337 -12.78 14.89 16.20
CA THR A 337 -13.21 16.21 15.74
C THR A 337 -12.03 17.04 15.20
N MET A 338 -10.84 16.90 15.78
CA MET A 338 -9.64 17.64 15.36
C MET A 338 -9.20 17.30 13.92
N VAL A 339 -9.51 16.12 13.38
CA VAL A 339 -9.15 15.76 12.01
C VAL A 339 -9.86 16.61 10.95
N ALA A 340 -10.96 17.28 11.34
CA ALA A 340 -11.64 18.23 10.46
C ALA A 340 -10.76 19.44 10.12
N ILE A 341 -9.78 19.81 10.96
CA ILE A 341 -8.90 20.96 10.74
C ILE A 341 -8.01 20.75 9.49
N PRO A 342 -7.13 19.73 9.42
CA PRO A 342 -6.32 19.51 8.22
C PRO A 342 -7.15 19.16 6.98
N THR A 343 -8.33 18.54 7.14
CA THR A 343 -9.25 18.35 6.02
C THR A 343 -9.77 19.68 5.50
N GLY A 344 -10.21 20.57 6.40
CA GLY A 344 -10.67 21.92 6.07
C GLY A 344 -9.60 22.75 5.35
N VAL A 345 -8.34 22.70 5.78
CA VAL A 345 -7.22 23.38 5.10
C VAL A 345 -7.12 22.96 3.63
N GLN A 346 -7.21 21.65 3.35
CA GLN A 346 -7.18 21.14 1.98
C GLN A 346 -8.39 21.63 1.17
N ILE A 347 -9.61 21.49 1.70
CA ILE A 347 -10.85 21.91 1.00
C ILE A 347 -10.86 23.41 0.73
N PHE A 348 -10.47 24.26 1.72
CA PHE A 348 -10.38 25.70 1.51
C PHE A 348 -9.31 26.07 0.49
N SER A 349 -8.17 25.36 0.45
CA SER A 349 -7.14 25.56 -0.57
C SER A 349 -7.68 25.22 -1.98
N PHE A 350 -8.48 24.16 -2.11
CA PHE A 350 -9.11 23.80 -3.39
C PHE A 350 -10.14 24.85 -3.83
N ILE A 351 -11.00 25.32 -2.92
CA ILE A 351 -11.97 26.38 -3.20
C ILE A 351 -11.25 27.70 -3.56
N ALA A 352 -10.20 28.06 -2.82
CA ALA A 352 -9.41 29.25 -3.13
C ALA A 352 -8.74 29.13 -4.50
N THR A 353 -8.18 27.98 -4.86
CA THR A 353 -7.62 27.73 -6.19
C THR A 353 -8.68 27.92 -7.27
N LEU A 354 -9.88 27.35 -7.05
CA LEU A 354 -11.02 27.46 -7.96
C LEU A 354 -11.44 28.89 -8.21
N THR A 355 -11.49 29.72 -7.15
CA THR A 355 -11.97 31.11 -7.23
C THR A 355 -10.93 32.09 -7.80
N LEU A 356 -9.63 31.74 -7.72
CA LEU A 356 -8.54 32.60 -8.22
C LEU A 356 -8.31 32.49 -9.73
N GLY A 357 -8.92 31.54 -10.42
CA GLY A 357 -8.71 31.31 -11.84
C GLY A 357 -9.99 31.29 -12.65
N ARG A 358 -9.92 30.69 -13.83
CA ARG A 358 -11.05 30.54 -14.78
C ARG A 358 -11.32 29.06 -15.04
N PRO A 359 -12.24 28.42 -14.29
CA PRO A 359 -12.51 26.99 -14.43
C PRO A 359 -13.03 26.62 -15.81
N ARG A 360 -12.42 25.63 -16.44
CA ARG A 360 -12.89 25.00 -17.68
C ARG A 360 -13.69 23.77 -17.31
N LEU A 361 -14.99 23.76 -17.63
CA LEU A 361 -15.94 22.69 -17.30
C LEU A 361 -15.75 21.47 -18.23
N THR A 362 -14.61 20.80 -18.10
CA THR A 362 -14.33 19.51 -18.74
C THR A 362 -14.80 18.37 -17.84
N VAL A 363 -14.86 17.14 -18.36
CA VAL A 363 -15.28 15.97 -17.57
C VAL A 363 -14.46 15.81 -16.27
N PRO A 364 -13.09 15.86 -16.26
CA PRO A 364 -12.35 15.81 -15.01
C PRO A 364 -12.74 16.92 -14.03
N MET A 365 -13.03 18.15 -14.52
CA MET A 365 -13.43 19.25 -13.68
C MET A 365 -14.83 19.05 -13.06
N LEU A 366 -15.76 18.44 -13.79
CA LEU A 366 -17.06 18.07 -13.23
C LEU A 366 -16.91 17.11 -12.05
N PHE A 367 -16.04 16.09 -12.18
CA PHE A 367 -15.75 15.15 -11.08
C PHE A 367 -15.08 15.83 -9.88
N ILE A 368 -14.22 16.85 -10.09
CA ILE A 368 -13.66 17.68 -9.00
C ILE A 368 -14.78 18.43 -8.27
N LEU A 369 -15.71 19.05 -9.00
CA LEU A 369 -16.84 19.76 -8.39
C LEU A 369 -17.79 18.80 -7.66
N GLY A 370 -18.04 17.62 -8.23
CA GLY A 370 -18.81 16.56 -7.59
C GLY A 370 -18.15 16.08 -6.29
N PHE A 371 -16.82 15.89 -6.30
CA PHE A 371 -16.04 15.59 -5.11
C PHE A 371 -16.24 16.67 -4.02
N LEU A 372 -16.04 17.94 -4.36
CA LEU A 372 -16.18 19.03 -3.39
C LEU A 372 -17.57 19.04 -2.74
N PHE A 373 -18.62 18.84 -3.53
CA PHE A 373 -19.98 18.81 -3.01
C PHE A 373 -20.24 17.60 -2.10
N ILE A 374 -19.96 16.40 -2.60
CA ILE A 374 -20.33 15.15 -1.90
C ILE A 374 -19.44 14.95 -0.68
N PHE A 375 -18.12 15.13 -0.83
CA PHE A 375 -17.18 14.90 0.27
C PHE A 375 -17.36 15.89 1.43
N VAL A 376 -17.70 17.16 1.16
CA VAL A 376 -17.97 18.12 2.22
C VAL A 376 -19.19 17.69 3.03
N LEU A 377 -20.28 17.26 2.38
CA LEU A 377 -21.46 16.73 3.08
C LEU A 377 -21.11 15.47 3.89
N GLY A 378 -20.32 14.58 3.32
CA GLY A 378 -19.81 13.40 4.02
C GLY A 378 -18.95 13.76 5.24
N GLY A 379 -18.09 14.75 5.13
CA GLY A 379 -17.27 15.26 6.25
C GLY A 379 -18.11 15.85 7.38
N LEU A 380 -19.16 16.59 7.07
CA LEU A 380 -20.09 17.14 8.08
C LEU A 380 -20.80 16.01 8.84
N THR A 381 -21.29 14.98 8.15
CA THR A 381 -21.92 13.82 8.83
C THR A 381 -20.90 13.00 9.61
N GLY A 382 -19.62 13.01 9.22
CA GLY A 382 -18.51 12.43 10.00
C GLY A 382 -18.29 13.14 11.33
N VAL A 383 -18.28 14.46 11.34
CA VAL A 383 -18.18 15.25 12.57
C VAL A 383 -19.37 15.00 13.49
N MET A 384 -20.59 14.81 12.94
CA MET A 384 -21.75 14.40 13.73
C MET A 384 -21.50 13.04 14.41
N LEU A 385 -21.00 12.05 13.69
CA LEU A 385 -20.69 10.72 14.21
C LEU A 385 -19.51 10.73 15.21
N ALA A 386 -18.61 11.69 15.12
CA ALA A 386 -17.51 11.87 16.08
C ALA A 386 -18.01 12.34 17.46
N ALA A 387 -19.20 12.94 17.54
CA ALA A 387 -19.83 13.33 18.79
C ALA A 387 -20.51 12.11 19.45
N VAL A 388 -20.03 11.68 20.63
CA VAL A 388 -20.51 10.48 21.33
C VAL A 388 -22.02 10.43 21.48
N PRO A 389 -22.74 11.50 21.95
CA PRO A 389 -24.19 11.42 22.13
C PRO A 389 -24.97 11.16 20.84
N PHE A 390 -24.51 11.72 19.69
CA PHE A 390 -25.11 11.46 18.40
C PHE A 390 -24.74 10.04 17.92
N ASN A 391 -23.47 9.64 18.08
CA ASN A 391 -23.01 8.33 17.67
C ASN A 391 -23.79 7.19 18.35
N LEU A 392 -24.02 7.26 19.67
CA LEU A 392 -24.76 6.22 20.40
C LEU A 392 -26.19 6.02 19.89
N GLN A 393 -26.81 7.02 19.26
CA GLN A 393 -28.13 6.90 18.63
C GLN A 393 -28.05 6.46 17.16
N ALA A 394 -27.02 6.89 16.44
CA ALA A 394 -26.85 6.61 15.01
C ALA A 394 -26.04 5.33 14.75
N HIS A 395 -25.37 4.78 15.77
CA HIS A 395 -24.53 3.58 15.66
C HIS A 395 -25.30 2.42 15.03
N ASP A 396 -24.65 1.74 14.09
CA ASP A 396 -25.18 0.60 13.33
C ASP A 396 -26.54 0.84 12.65
N THR A 397 -26.85 2.10 12.30
CA THR A 397 -27.98 2.46 11.46
C THR A 397 -27.54 2.74 10.01
N HIS A 398 -28.52 2.91 9.10
CA HIS A 398 -28.29 3.35 7.74
C HIS A 398 -27.68 4.76 7.65
N PHE A 399 -27.70 5.58 8.72
CA PHE A 399 -26.99 6.86 8.76
C PHE A 399 -25.47 6.66 8.62
N VAL A 400 -24.91 5.66 9.28
CA VAL A 400 -23.50 5.30 9.15
C VAL A 400 -23.20 4.83 7.73
N VAL A 401 -24.08 4.03 7.12
CA VAL A 401 -23.94 3.58 5.72
C VAL A 401 -23.93 4.76 4.76
N ALA A 402 -24.83 5.72 4.96
CA ALA A 402 -24.88 6.95 4.15
C ALA A 402 -23.56 7.74 4.29
N HIS A 403 -23.15 8.04 5.52
CA HIS A 403 -21.92 8.75 5.81
C HIS A 403 -20.71 8.09 5.13
N LEU A 404 -20.48 6.79 5.36
CA LEU A 404 -19.31 6.12 4.81
C LEU A 404 -19.28 6.13 3.27
N HIS A 405 -20.42 6.03 2.59
CA HIS A 405 -20.46 6.14 1.13
C HIS A 405 -20.25 7.58 0.64
N TYR A 406 -20.71 8.59 1.38
CA TYR A 406 -20.44 10.00 1.05
C TYR A 406 -18.94 10.31 1.11
N VAL A 407 -18.22 9.78 2.09
CA VAL A 407 -16.76 10.00 2.18
C VAL A 407 -15.98 9.06 1.25
N LEU A 408 -16.42 7.81 1.01
CA LEU A 408 -15.72 6.88 0.13
C LEU A 408 -16.00 7.16 -1.35
N ILE A 409 -17.27 7.23 -1.77
CA ILE A 409 -17.59 7.49 -3.19
C ILE A 409 -17.27 8.93 -3.52
N GLY A 410 -17.70 9.89 -2.70
CA GLY A 410 -17.35 11.30 -2.87
C GLY A 410 -15.87 11.57 -2.78
N GLY A 411 -15.24 11.08 -1.72
CA GLY A 411 -13.81 11.34 -1.41
C GLY A 411 -12.82 10.53 -2.23
N PHE A 412 -13.22 9.38 -2.80
CA PHE A 412 -12.32 8.53 -3.58
C PHE A 412 -12.82 8.26 -5.00
N VAL A 413 -14.04 7.71 -5.19
CA VAL A 413 -14.49 7.27 -6.53
C VAL A 413 -14.64 8.45 -7.49
N PHE A 414 -15.17 9.60 -7.04
CA PHE A 414 -15.27 10.79 -7.89
C PHE A 414 -13.91 11.33 -8.33
N PRO A 415 -12.93 11.56 -7.44
CA PRO A 415 -11.56 11.90 -7.84
C PRO A 415 -10.91 10.88 -8.77
N MET A 416 -11.07 9.58 -8.48
CA MET A 416 -10.57 8.48 -9.30
C MET A 416 -11.13 8.52 -10.73
N MET A 417 -12.44 8.70 -10.88
CA MET A 417 -13.07 8.83 -12.20
C MET A 417 -12.54 10.05 -12.95
N GLY A 418 -12.42 11.20 -12.28
CA GLY A 418 -11.75 12.37 -12.84
C GLY A 418 -10.33 12.07 -13.30
N GLY A 419 -9.55 11.38 -12.48
CA GLY A 419 -8.19 10.93 -12.77
C GLY A 419 -8.12 9.96 -13.95
N LEU A 420 -9.06 9.01 -14.05
CA LEU A 420 -9.15 8.11 -15.20
C LEU A 420 -9.38 8.88 -16.50
N TYR A 421 -10.31 9.84 -16.55
CA TYR A 421 -10.48 10.70 -17.72
C TYR A 421 -9.23 11.55 -17.98
N TYR A 422 -8.57 12.05 -16.95
CA TYR A 422 -7.41 12.92 -17.08
C TYR A 422 -6.19 12.18 -17.62
N TRP A 423 -5.84 11.01 -17.06
CA TRP A 423 -4.66 10.23 -17.46
C TRP A 423 -4.92 9.13 -18.49
N MET A 424 -6.19 8.93 -18.94
CA MET A 424 -6.49 7.95 -19.99
C MET A 424 -5.65 8.12 -21.27
N PRO A 425 -5.32 9.37 -21.71
CA PRO A 425 -4.41 9.56 -22.84
C PRO A 425 -3.07 8.87 -22.69
N HIS A 426 -2.49 8.80 -21.47
CA HIS A 426 -1.24 8.07 -21.22
C HIS A 426 -1.35 6.57 -21.46
N ILE A 427 -2.55 6.00 -21.28
CA ILE A 427 -2.79 4.57 -21.44
C ILE A 427 -3.11 4.21 -22.89
N THR A 428 -3.95 5.02 -23.55
CA THR A 428 -4.52 4.72 -24.87
C THR A 428 -3.96 5.53 -26.01
N GLY A 429 -3.31 6.67 -25.75
CA GLY A 429 -2.91 7.65 -26.75
C GLY A 429 -4.06 8.48 -27.33
N ARG A 430 -5.27 8.35 -26.78
CA ARG A 430 -6.49 8.98 -27.30
C ARG A 430 -7.29 9.64 -26.21
N MET A 431 -8.06 10.67 -26.58
CA MET A 431 -8.99 11.36 -25.72
C MET A 431 -10.31 10.58 -25.63
N MET A 432 -10.92 10.56 -24.44
CA MET A 432 -12.29 10.10 -24.24
C MET A 432 -13.30 11.17 -24.65
N SER A 433 -14.58 10.82 -24.73
CA SER A 433 -15.63 11.74 -25.16
C SER A 433 -16.07 12.68 -24.04
N GLU A 434 -15.91 13.98 -24.23
CA GLU A 434 -16.44 15.00 -23.28
C GLU A 434 -17.98 14.90 -23.16
N ARG A 435 -18.69 14.67 -24.27
CA ARG A 435 -20.16 14.58 -24.26
C ARG A 435 -20.64 13.36 -23.47
N ILE A 436 -20.06 12.19 -23.71
CA ILE A 436 -20.46 10.96 -23.00
C ILE A 436 -20.02 11.06 -21.55
N GLY A 437 -18.79 11.52 -21.28
CA GLY A 437 -18.28 11.72 -19.94
C GLY A 437 -19.12 12.68 -19.09
N THR A 438 -19.72 13.71 -19.71
CA THR A 438 -20.69 14.58 -19.03
C THR A 438 -21.93 13.81 -18.59
N TRP A 439 -22.45 12.89 -19.42
CA TRP A 439 -23.56 12.02 -19.04
C TRP A 439 -23.15 11.01 -17.96
N VAL A 440 -21.94 10.45 -18.05
CA VAL A 440 -21.38 9.59 -16.98
C VAL A 440 -21.38 10.32 -15.66
N PHE A 441 -20.86 11.56 -15.63
CA PHE A 441 -20.85 12.38 -14.43
C PHE A 441 -22.26 12.60 -13.85
N TRP A 442 -23.22 13.05 -14.67
CA TRP A 442 -24.56 13.37 -14.17
C TRP A 442 -25.32 12.13 -13.70
N LEU A 443 -25.21 11.01 -14.40
CA LEU A 443 -25.81 9.75 -13.95
C LEU A 443 -25.18 9.29 -12.62
N MET A 444 -23.87 9.36 -12.50
CA MET A 444 -23.19 9.00 -11.25
C MET A 444 -23.55 9.97 -10.12
N PHE A 445 -23.54 11.27 -10.37
CA PHE A 445 -23.82 12.29 -9.35
C PHE A 445 -25.27 12.24 -8.86
N ALA A 446 -26.23 12.22 -9.77
CA ALA A 446 -27.64 12.16 -9.42
C ALA A 446 -28.01 10.80 -8.78
N GLY A 447 -27.54 9.70 -9.38
CA GLY A 447 -27.77 8.36 -8.86
C GLY A 447 -27.19 8.18 -7.47
N PHE A 448 -25.96 8.67 -7.23
CA PHE A 448 -25.32 8.62 -5.93
C PHE A 448 -26.12 9.37 -4.85
N ASN A 449 -26.46 10.63 -5.12
CA ASN A 449 -27.21 11.43 -4.14
C ASN A 449 -28.60 10.85 -3.87
N LEU A 450 -29.29 10.35 -4.90
CA LEU A 450 -30.58 9.68 -4.70
C LEU A 450 -30.44 8.40 -3.88
N ALA A 451 -29.38 7.61 -4.12
CA ALA A 451 -29.14 6.37 -3.38
C ALA A 451 -28.83 6.64 -1.90
N PHE A 452 -27.80 7.43 -1.62
CA PHE A 452 -27.20 7.48 -0.29
C PHE A 452 -27.75 8.63 0.58
N PHE A 453 -28.29 9.72 -0.01
CA PHE A 453 -28.95 10.74 0.80
C PHE A 453 -30.17 10.16 1.53
N MET A 454 -30.96 9.31 0.85
CA MET A 454 -32.13 8.66 1.44
C MET A 454 -31.77 7.77 2.64
N MET A 455 -30.54 7.20 2.66
CA MET A 455 -30.06 6.38 3.77
C MET A 455 -29.78 7.20 5.04
N HIS A 456 -29.45 8.49 4.96
CA HIS A 456 -29.42 9.33 6.16
C HIS A 456 -30.80 9.40 6.81
N LEU A 457 -31.86 9.55 6.00
CA LEU A 457 -33.24 9.66 6.51
C LEU A 457 -33.75 8.34 7.08
N THR A 458 -33.46 7.20 6.41
CA THR A 458 -33.84 5.88 6.96
C THR A 458 -33.09 5.59 8.27
N GLY A 459 -31.79 5.98 8.34
CA GLY A 459 -30.99 5.81 9.56
C GLY A 459 -31.49 6.67 10.73
N LEU A 460 -31.83 7.95 10.48
CA LEU A 460 -32.46 8.82 11.50
C LEU A 460 -33.83 8.33 11.96
N ARG A 461 -34.50 7.50 11.15
CA ARG A 461 -35.74 6.79 11.52
C ARG A 461 -35.47 5.42 12.15
N GLY A 462 -34.24 5.12 12.53
CA GLY A 462 -33.86 3.94 13.27
C GLY A 462 -33.64 2.67 12.43
N MET A 463 -33.59 2.73 11.10
CA MET A 463 -33.33 1.53 10.28
C MET A 463 -31.90 1.02 10.55
N PRO A 464 -31.75 -0.22 11.10
CA PRO A 464 -30.43 -0.81 11.29
C PRO A 464 -29.76 -1.13 9.95
N ARG A 465 -28.43 -1.10 9.91
CA ARG A 465 -27.68 -1.66 8.80
C ARG A 465 -27.62 -3.20 8.90
N ARG A 466 -27.33 -3.88 7.78
CA ARG A 466 -27.13 -5.34 7.71
C ARG A 466 -28.38 -6.18 8.00
N ILE A 467 -29.56 -5.61 7.87
CA ILE A 467 -30.80 -6.37 7.92
C ILE A 467 -31.21 -6.83 6.52
N ALA A 468 -31.57 -8.08 6.37
CA ALA A 468 -31.96 -8.68 5.09
C ALA A 468 -33.34 -8.21 4.62
N THR A 469 -34.21 -7.83 5.55
CA THR A 469 -35.57 -7.37 5.28
C THR A 469 -36.07 -6.41 6.37
N TYR A 470 -37.22 -5.80 6.16
CA TYR A 470 -37.86 -4.89 7.11
C TYR A 470 -39.40 -4.96 6.99
N PRO A 471 -40.17 -4.68 8.09
CA PRO A 471 -41.63 -4.70 8.09
C PRO A 471 -42.25 -3.58 7.24
N GLU A 472 -43.43 -3.80 6.72
CA GLU A 472 -44.22 -2.81 6.00
C GLU A 472 -44.74 -1.70 6.94
N GLY A 473 -44.91 -0.47 6.45
CA GLY A 473 -45.62 0.62 7.13
C GLY A 473 -44.82 1.38 8.20
N ILE A 474 -43.54 1.07 8.41
CA ILE A 474 -42.68 1.75 9.41
C ILE A 474 -42.00 3.00 8.87
N GLY A 475 -42.34 3.40 7.63
CA GLY A 475 -41.85 4.64 7.02
C GLY A 475 -40.51 4.55 6.33
N TRP A 476 -39.99 3.34 6.07
CA TRP A 476 -38.73 3.12 5.34
C TRP A 476 -38.95 2.77 3.86
N ASP A 477 -40.15 2.34 3.47
CA ASP A 477 -40.50 1.74 2.18
C ASP A 477 -40.12 2.63 1.00
N ARG A 478 -40.68 3.86 0.95
CA ARG A 478 -40.40 4.82 -0.14
C ARG A 478 -38.93 5.23 -0.19
N LEU A 479 -38.28 5.38 0.98
CA LEU A 479 -36.87 5.79 1.04
C LEU A 479 -35.96 4.69 0.51
N ASN A 480 -36.21 3.41 0.85
CA ASN A 480 -35.46 2.28 0.30
C ASN A 480 -35.70 2.09 -1.20
N MET A 481 -36.92 2.26 -1.66
CA MET A 481 -37.22 2.23 -3.10
C MET A 481 -36.44 3.32 -3.87
N LEU A 482 -36.45 4.58 -3.40
CA LEU A 482 -35.71 5.68 -4.00
C LEU A 482 -34.19 5.42 -3.96
N SER A 483 -33.69 4.91 -2.84
CA SER A 483 -32.29 4.54 -2.68
C SER A 483 -31.88 3.45 -3.70
N THR A 484 -32.73 2.47 -3.95
CA THR A 484 -32.48 1.40 -4.92
C THR A 484 -32.50 1.94 -6.35
N ILE A 485 -33.47 2.78 -6.71
CA ILE A 485 -33.51 3.45 -8.03
C ILE A 485 -32.22 4.27 -8.23
N GLY A 486 -31.78 5.02 -7.22
CA GLY A 486 -30.54 5.78 -7.26
C GLY A 486 -29.31 4.89 -7.53
N ALA A 487 -29.24 3.72 -6.89
CA ALA A 487 -28.15 2.76 -7.10
C ALA A 487 -28.13 2.24 -8.55
N TYR A 488 -29.26 1.94 -9.16
CA TYR A 488 -29.33 1.54 -10.57
C TYR A 488 -28.94 2.66 -11.53
N ILE A 489 -29.30 3.92 -11.23
CA ILE A 489 -28.86 5.10 -12.03
C ILE A 489 -27.33 5.27 -11.93
N LEU A 490 -26.75 5.12 -10.74
CA LEU A 490 -25.31 5.14 -10.54
C LEU A 490 -24.61 4.05 -11.35
N ALA A 491 -25.14 2.82 -11.31
CA ALA A 491 -24.61 1.69 -12.07
C ALA A 491 -24.69 1.92 -13.59
N ALA A 492 -25.77 2.54 -14.09
CA ALA A 492 -25.89 2.93 -15.49
C ALA A 492 -24.81 3.95 -15.89
N GLY A 493 -24.47 4.90 -15.01
CA GLY A 493 -23.34 5.82 -15.22
C GLY A 493 -22.00 5.09 -15.37
N ILE A 494 -21.74 4.11 -14.52
CA ILE A 494 -20.51 3.28 -14.60
C ILE A 494 -20.49 2.43 -15.88
N ALA A 495 -21.61 1.81 -16.25
CA ALA A 495 -21.73 1.05 -17.49
C ALA A 495 -21.48 1.95 -18.73
N LEU A 496 -21.98 3.17 -18.71
CA LEU A 496 -21.74 4.16 -19.78
C LEU A 496 -20.25 4.56 -19.85
N PHE A 497 -19.55 4.69 -18.70
CA PHE A 497 -18.10 4.91 -18.67
C PHE A 497 -17.34 3.77 -19.33
N ILE A 498 -17.70 2.52 -19.03
CA ILE A 498 -17.08 1.34 -19.62
C ILE A 498 -17.26 1.34 -21.15
N TRP A 499 -18.47 1.65 -21.59
CA TRP A 499 -18.76 1.74 -23.02
C TRP A 499 -17.97 2.86 -23.69
N ASP A 500 -17.88 4.05 -23.08
CA ASP A 500 -17.07 5.18 -23.55
C ASP A 500 -15.60 4.80 -23.70
N PHE A 501 -15.04 4.12 -22.68
CA PHE A 501 -13.67 3.64 -22.70
C PHE A 501 -13.40 2.68 -23.87
N PHE A 502 -14.22 1.63 -24.02
CA PHE A 502 -14.01 0.64 -25.09
C PHE A 502 -14.18 1.21 -26.49
N ARG A 503 -15.10 2.17 -26.64
CA ARG A 503 -15.32 2.90 -27.90
C ARG A 503 -14.14 3.81 -28.23
N HIS A 504 -13.78 4.72 -27.31
CA HIS A 504 -12.85 5.82 -27.63
C HIS A 504 -11.37 5.43 -27.48
N ARG A 505 -11.01 4.36 -26.81
CA ARG A 505 -9.62 3.85 -26.82
C ARG A 505 -9.10 3.51 -28.23
N ARG A 506 -9.98 3.33 -29.19
CA ARG A 506 -9.63 3.06 -30.61
C ARG A 506 -10.06 4.17 -31.56
N THR A 507 -11.20 4.80 -31.33
CA THR A 507 -11.83 5.76 -32.24
C THR A 507 -11.78 7.21 -31.74
N GLY A 508 -11.33 7.44 -30.50
CA GLY A 508 -11.20 8.80 -29.95
C GLY A 508 -10.15 9.63 -30.71
N PRO A 509 -10.21 10.96 -30.62
CA PRO A 509 -9.19 11.85 -31.17
C PRO A 509 -7.82 11.49 -30.59
N ALA A 510 -6.77 11.57 -31.42
CA ALA A 510 -5.42 11.40 -30.94
C ALA A 510 -5.09 12.48 -29.89
N ALA A 511 -4.58 12.05 -28.74
CA ALA A 511 -4.13 12.97 -27.73
C ALA A 511 -2.78 13.56 -28.15
N GLY A 512 -2.71 14.86 -28.37
CA GLY A 512 -1.48 15.57 -28.60
C GLY A 512 -0.56 15.58 -27.36
N ARG A 513 0.63 16.13 -27.50
CA ARG A 513 1.50 16.43 -26.37
C ARG A 513 0.79 17.42 -25.43
N ASN A 514 0.69 17.09 -24.15
CA ASN A 514 0.03 17.90 -23.11
C ASN A 514 -1.38 18.40 -23.50
N PRO A 515 -2.36 17.50 -23.72
CA PRO A 515 -3.68 17.89 -24.25
C PRO A 515 -4.47 18.81 -23.32
N TRP A 516 -4.13 18.79 -22.02
CA TRP A 516 -4.82 19.59 -21.01
C TRP A 516 -4.16 20.95 -20.72
N GLY A 517 -2.90 21.15 -21.17
CA GLY A 517 -2.08 22.29 -20.76
C GLY A 517 -1.63 22.20 -19.31
N ALA A 518 -1.33 20.98 -18.84
CA ALA A 518 -0.94 20.70 -17.47
C ALA A 518 0.48 21.22 -17.14
N ALA A 519 0.77 21.42 -15.87
CA ALA A 519 2.04 21.94 -15.37
C ALA A 519 3.08 20.86 -15.09
N THR A 520 2.64 19.62 -14.91
CA THR A 520 3.40 18.51 -14.32
C THR A 520 4.11 17.66 -15.37
N LEU A 521 5.19 17.01 -14.95
CA LEU A 521 6.22 16.44 -15.83
C LEU A 521 5.75 15.21 -16.63
N GLU A 522 4.74 14.50 -16.19
CA GLU A 522 4.16 13.35 -16.91
C GLU A 522 3.64 13.73 -18.31
N TRP A 523 3.34 15.00 -18.53
CA TRP A 523 2.87 15.52 -19.82
C TRP A 523 4.00 16.05 -20.71
N LEU A 524 5.27 15.89 -20.31
CA LEU A 524 6.42 16.38 -21.09
C LEU A 524 6.54 15.71 -22.45
N TYR A 525 6.28 14.41 -22.51
CA TYR A 525 6.32 13.62 -23.74
C TYR A 525 4.91 13.31 -24.26
N PRO A 526 4.75 13.03 -25.58
CA PRO A 526 3.47 12.57 -26.09
C PRO A 526 2.94 11.35 -25.33
N PRO A 527 1.62 11.21 -25.18
CA PRO A 527 1.01 10.04 -24.56
C PRO A 527 1.43 8.72 -25.22
N VAL A 528 1.44 7.64 -24.43
CA VAL A 528 2.03 6.33 -24.76
C VAL A 528 3.54 6.45 -24.98
N ALA A 529 4.20 7.16 -24.06
CA ALA A 529 5.66 7.22 -24.02
C ALA A 529 6.28 5.81 -24.00
N PRO A 530 7.51 5.64 -24.50
CA PRO A 530 8.24 4.38 -24.41
C PRO A 530 8.40 3.86 -22.99
N GLY A 531 8.76 2.59 -22.81
CA GLY A 531 8.90 1.96 -21.48
C GLY A 531 9.92 2.62 -20.54
N TYR A 532 10.77 3.49 -21.05
CA TYR A 532 11.77 4.28 -20.31
C TYR A 532 11.30 5.68 -19.89
N ASN A 533 10.09 6.10 -20.21
CA ASN A 533 9.50 7.43 -19.93
C ASN A 533 10.32 8.61 -20.50
N PHE A 534 11.59 8.75 -20.10
CA PHE A 534 12.49 9.87 -20.43
C PHE A 534 13.76 9.34 -21.12
N ARG A 535 13.96 9.72 -22.37
CA ARG A 535 15.20 9.41 -23.08
C ARG A 535 16.39 10.17 -22.45
N ALA A 536 16.20 11.44 -22.14
CA ALA A 536 17.09 12.26 -21.34
C ALA A 536 16.37 12.70 -20.08
N ILE A 537 16.95 12.46 -18.91
CA ILE A 537 16.37 12.87 -17.63
C ILE A 537 16.59 14.37 -17.46
N PRO A 538 15.52 15.20 -17.46
CA PRO A 538 15.64 16.65 -17.41
C PRO A 538 16.06 17.17 -16.04
N GLU A 539 16.61 18.38 -15.99
CA GLU A 539 16.85 19.12 -14.75
C GLU A 539 15.60 19.93 -14.38
N ILE A 540 15.06 19.75 -13.18
CA ILE A 540 13.81 20.37 -12.73
C ILE A 540 14.09 21.52 -11.77
N ARG A 541 13.92 22.76 -12.26
CA ARG A 541 14.21 23.99 -11.52
C ARG A 541 12.99 24.62 -10.86
N ALA A 542 11.78 24.22 -11.29
CA ALA A 542 10.49 24.77 -10.84
C ALA A 542 9.53 23.67 -10.40
N ARG A 543 8.51 24.01 -9.63
CA ARG A 543 7.46 23.08 -9.18
C ARG A 543 6.48 22.76 -10.31
N GLU A 544 6.15 23.74 -11.11
CA GLU A 544 5.30 23.66 -12.28
C GLU A 544 6.15 23.70 -13.57
N PRO A 545 6.96 22.63 -13.84
CA PRO A 545 8.02 22.70 -14.84
C PRO A 545 7.53 22.99 -16.28
N LEU A 546 6.34 22.53 -16.66
CA LEU A 546 5.81 22.81 -17.99
C LEU A 546 5.21 24.21 -18.13
N TRP A 547 4.98 24.93 -17.04
CA TRP A 547 4.54 26.32 -17.05
C TRP A 547 5.71 27.31 -16.86
N GLU A 548 6.74 26.93 -16.09
CA GLU A 548 7.81 27.83 -15.67
C GLU A 548 9.14 27.56 -16.37
N GLN A 549 9.29 26.46 -17.12
CA GLN A 549 10.47 26.11 -17.90
C GLN A 549 10.09 26.01 -19.39
N PRO A 550 9.98 27.13 -20.13
CA PRO A 550 9.47 27.16 -21.50
C PRO A 550 10.28 26.27 -22.47
N GLU A 551 11.56 26.04 -22.19
CA GLU A 551 12.39 25.14 -22.97
C GLU A 551 11.85 23.72 -23.12
N PHE A 552 10.94 23.30 -22.24
CA PHE A 552 10.31 21.99 -22.32
C PHE A 552 9.18 21.92 -23.35
N LEU A 553 8.56 23.05 -23.66
CA LEU A 553 7.46 23.11 -24.63
C LEU A 553 7.93 23.58 -26.02
N ASP A 554 8.92 24.47 -26.07
CA ASP A 554 9.43 25.10 -27.30
C ASP A 554 10.31 24.15 -28.13
N ARG A 555 10.83 23.07 -27.53
CA ARG A 555 11.69 22.08 -28.20
C ARG A 555 10.97 20.74 -28.40
N PRO A 556 11.25 20.01 -29.48
CA PRO A 556 10.86 18.60 -29.58
C PRO A 556 11.39 17.79 -28.41
N PRO A 557 10.64 16.80 -27.89
CA PRO A 557 11.07 15.97 -26.77
C PRO A 557 12.45 15.34 -26.94
N ASP A 558 12.83 14.98 -28.18
CA ASP A 558 14.12 14.37 -28.49
C ASP A 558 15.30 15.34 -28.44
N GLU A 559 15.04 16.63 -28.44
CA GLU A 559 16.06 17.70 -28.32
C GLU A 559 16.25 18.21 -26.89
N ILE A 560 15.43 17.70 -25.93
CA ILE A 560 15.57 18.05 -24.52
C ILE A 560 16.91 17.53 -24.02
N THR A 561 17.73 18.44 -23.52
CA THR A 561 19.02 18.10 -22.93
C THR A 561 18.82 17.59 -21.49
N GLY A 562 19.53 16.54 -21.12
CA GLY A 562 19.43 15.94 -19.79
C GLY A 562 20.48 14.85 -19.59
N ALA A 563 20.39 14.21 -18.44
CA ALA A 563 21.31 13.15 -18.05
C ALA A 563 20.95 11.80 -18.65
N LEU A 564 21.93 10.91 -18.77
CA LEU A 564 21.79 9.52 -19.18
C LEU A 564 21.17 9.32 -20.59
N ARG A 565 21.37 10.27 -21.51
CA ARG A 565 20.87 10.16 -22.89
C ARG A 565 21.63 9.08 -23.68
N ALA A 566 22.90 8.88 -23.40
CA ALA A 566 23.75 7.88 -24.05
C ALA A 566 23.91 6.62 -23.22
N TYR A 567 24.09 5.46 -23.87
CA TYR A 567 24.00 4.17 -23.23
C TYR A 567 25.13 3.23 -23.69
N PRO A 568 26.25 3.14 -22.91
CA PRO A 568 27.37 2.31 -23.34
C PRO A 568 27.21 0.81 -23.06
N ASP A 569 26.38 0.39 -22.05
CA ASP A 569 26.49 -0.98 -21.53
C ASP A 569 25.20 -1.82 -21.67
N HIS A 570 24.28 -1.47 -22.53
CA HIS A 570 23.01 -2.21 -22.77
C HIS A 570 22.21 -2.53 -21.47
N ARG A 571 22.24 -1.64 -20.46
CA ARG A 571 21.58 -1.82 -19.17
C ARG A 571 20.49 -0.78 -18.93
N ARG A 572 19.46 -1.14 -18.16
CA ARG A 572 18.42 -0.22 -17.70
C ARG A 572 18.94 0.59 -16.53
N GLU A 573 18.94 1.91 -16.64
CA GLU A 573 19.47 2.81 -15.62
C GLU A 573 18.59 4.04 -15.44
N THR A 574 18.57 4.58 -14.20
CA THR A 574 17.99 5.88 -13.88
C THR A 574 18.92 6.61 -12.90
N ILE A 575 18.64 7.89 -12.62
CA ILE A 575 19.42 8.66 -11.64
C ILE A 575 18.84 8.43 -10.25
N GLY A 576 19.71 8.15 -9.27
CA GLY A 576 19.40 8.23 -7.87
C GLY A 576 19.83 9.57 -7.29
N CYS A 577 18.99 10.18 -6.46
CA CYS A 577 19.22 11.48 -5.86
C CYS A 577 19.35 11.44 -4.33
N ASP A 578 19.87 12.51 -3.77
CA ASP A 578 19.82 12.74 -2.33
C ASP A 578 18.35 12.89 -1.88
N PRO A 579 17.93 12.18 -0.82
CA PRO A 579 16.53 12.14 -0.38
C PRO A 579 15.91 13.49 -0.02
N VAL A 580 16.69 14.48 0.34
CA VAL A 580 16.21 15.82 0.77
C VAL A 580 16.39 16.84 -0.34
N THR A 581 17.61 16.97 -0.85
CA THR A 581 17.99 18.06 -1.75
C THR A 581 17.63 17.78 -3.22
N GLY A 582 17.47 16.51 -3.61
CA GLY A 582 17.28 16.11 -5.00
C GLY A 582 18.57 16.24 -5.85
N ALA A 583 19.73 16.41 -5.22
CA ALA A 583 21.01 16.42 -5.92
C ALA A 583 21.33 15.02 -6.48
N PRO A 584 21.83 14.90 -7.71
CA PRO A 584 22.28 13.63 -8.26
C PRO A 584 23.33 12.98 -7.35
N LEU A 585 23.17 11.71 -7.01
CA LEU A 585 24.01 11.01 -6.05
C LEU A 585 24.62 9.72 -6.62
N GLN A 586 23.89 9.03 -7.50
CA GLN A 586 24.27 7.73 -8.02
C GLN A 586 23.54 7.41 -9.33
N ILE A 587 24.01 6.41 -10.05
CA ILE A 587 23.28 5.75 -11.11
C ILE A 587 22.65 4.47 -10.53
N LEU A 588 21.34 4.33 -10.68
CA LEU A 588 20.59 3.14 -10.28
C LEU A 588 20.49 2.19 -11.46
N ARG A 589 20.90 0.94 -11.29
CA ARG A 589 20.67 -0.13 -12.25
C ARG A 589 19.36 -0.83 -11.95
N LEU A 590 18.51 -0.92 -12.96
CA LEU A 590 17.18 -1.48 -12.89
C LEU A 590 17.15 -2.88 -13.54
N PRO A 591 16.36 -3.81 -13.02
CA PRO A 591 16.32 -5.17 -13.54
C PRO A 591 15.66 -5.26 -14.91
N HIS A 592 16.04 -6.30 -15.66
CA HIS A 592 15.30 -6.77 -16.82
C HIS A 592 14.03 -7.56 -16.40
N PRO A 593 13.09 -7.82 -17.34
CA PRO A 593 11.95 -8.69 -17.09
C PRO A 593 12.38 -10.06 -16.54
N THR A 594 11.69 -10.55 -15.51
CA THR A 594 12.02 -11.81 -14.82
C THR A 594 10.78 -12.48 -14.27
N TRP A 595 10.77 -13.81 -14.18
CA TRP A 595 9.69 -14.61 -13.62
C TRP A 595 9.75 -14.72 -12.09
N THR A 596 10.85 -14.34 -11.45
CA THR A 596 11.07 -14.54 -10.02
C THR A 596 9.98 -13.93 -9.13
N PRO A 597 9.41 -12.73 -9.41
CA PRO A 597 8.29 -12.20 -8.63
C PRO A 597 7.04 -13.07 -8.68
N LEU A 598 6.67 -13.53 -9.89
CA LEU A 598 5.52 -14.42 -10.06
C LEU A 598 5.71 -15.76 -9.35
N ILE A 599 6.89 -16.39 -9.50
CA ILE A 599 7.21 -17.67 -8.87
C ILE A 599 7.16 -17.56 -7.35
N SER A 600 7.73 -16.48 -6.79
CA SER A 600 7.72 -16.25 -5.34
C SER A 600 6.31 -16.04 -4.81
N ALA A 601 5.49 -15.20 -5.46
CA ALA A 601 4.10 -14.95 -5.08
C ALA A 601 3.23 -16.20 -5.23
N PHE A 602 3.43 -16.98 -6.30
CA PHE A 602 2.74 -18.27 -6.49
C PHE A 602 3.07 -19.26 -5.38
N GLY A 603 4.34 -19.36 -4.98
CA GLY A 603 4.75 -20.22 -3.87
C GLY A 603 4.03 -19.86 -2.57
N ILE A 604 3.93 -18.56 -2.23
CA ILE A 604 3.19 -18.09 -1.05
C ILE A 604 1.69 -18.39 -1.19
N ALA A 605 1.09 -18.11 -2.34
CA ALA A 605 -0.31 -18.39 -2.60
C ALA A 605 -0.64 -19.88 -2.50
N LEU A 606 0.25 -20.74 -3.00
CA LEU A 606 0.11 -22.20 -2.86
C LEU A 606 0.17 -22.62 -1.39
N ALA A 607 1.10 -22.06 -0.60
CA ALA A 607 1.17 -22.35 0.83
C ALA A 607 -0.10 -21.93 1.56
N PHE A 608 -0.64 -20.76 1.27
CA PHE A 608 -1.87 -20.24 1.88
C PHE A 608 -3.11 -21.05 1.49
N ALA A 609 -3.26 -21.39 0.20
CA ALA A 609 -4.36 -22.26 -0.26
C ALA A 609 -4.24 -23.68 0.31
N ALA A 610 -3.03 -24.20 0.46
CA ALA A 610 -2.79 -25.51 1.07
C ALA A 610 -3.11 -25.54 2.57
N THR A 611 -2.96 -24.40 3.28
CA THR A 611 -3.38 -24.26 4.68
C THR A 611 -4.90 -24.41 4.78
N LEU A 612 -5.68 -23.72 3.94
CA LEU A 612 -7.15 -23.89 3.88
C LEU A 612 -7.57 -25.33 3.60
N ALA A 613 -6.83 -26.02 2.74
CA ALA A 613 -7.11 -27.42 2.41
C ALA A 613 -6.58 -28.42 3.44
N SER A 614 -5.90 -27.96 4.51
CA SER A 614 -5.21 -28.79 5.52
C SER A 614 -4.19 -29.78 4.92
N VAL A 615 -3.56 -29.40 3.77
CA VAL A 615 -2.57 -30.23 3.07
C VAL A 615 -1.16 -29.73 3.38
N TYR A 616 -0.65 -30.04 4.57
CA TYR A 616 0.56 -29.45 5.13
C TYR A 616 1.85 -29.70 4.33
N TRP A 617 1.96 -30.82 3.60
CA TRP A 617 3.13 -31.03 2.74
C TRP A 617 3.17 -30.04 1.55
N LEU A 618 1.99 -29.58 1.05
CA LEU A 618 1.91 -28.53 0.04
C LEU A 618 2.27 -27.16 0.62
N VAL A 619 1.99 -26.90 1.92
CA VAL A 619 2.47 -25.69 2.60
C VAL A 619 4.00 -25.62 2.55
N GLY A 620 4.66 -26.75 2.88
CA GLY A 620 6.13 -26.87 2.79
C GLY A 620 6.64 -26.68 1.36
N LEU A 621 5.98 -27.27 0.36
CA LEU A 621 6.36 -27.14 -1.04
C LEU A 621 6.18 -25.69 -1.52
N GLY A 622 5.06 -25.04 -1.19
CA GLY A 622 4.81 -23.63 -1.51
C GLY A 622 5.87 -22.71 -0.90
N GLY A 623 6.20 -22.91 0.37
CA GLY A 623 7.28 -22.18 1.05
C GLY A 623 8.65 -22.40 0.39
N ALA A 624 8.97 -23.63 -0.03
CA ALA A 624 10.22 -23.92 -0.74
C ALA A 624 10.29 -23.22 -2.12
N ILE A 625 9.18 -23.20 -2.87
CA ILE A 625 9.08 -22.47 -4.15
C ILE A 625 9.27 -20.96 -3.92
N ALA A 626 8.60 -20.40 -2.92
CA ALA A 626 8.74 -18.98 -2.57
C ALA A 626 10.20 -18.64 -2.21
N LEU A 627 10.82 -19.42 -1.33
CA LEU A 627 12.20 -19.22 -0.89
C LEU A 627 13.19 -19.36 -2.06
N ALA A 628 13.01 -20.35 -2.94
CA ALA A 628 13.82 -20.52 -4.14
C ALA A 628 13.70 -19.33 -5.08
N GLY A 629 12.48 -18.84 -5.31
CA GLY A 629 12.21 -17.65 -6.12
C GLY A 629 12.86 -16.39 -5.56
N ILE A 630 12.75 -16.15 -4.25
CA ILE A 630 13.38 -15.01 -3.56
C ILE A 630 14.91 -15.16 -3.58
N THR A 631 15.43 -16.37 -3.36
CA THR A 631 16.87 -16.63 -3.42
C THR A 631 17.44 -16.34 -4.81
N ALA A 632 16.77 -16.81 -5.86
CA ALA A 632 17.13 -16.52 -7.25
C ALA A 632 17.10 -14.99 -7.54
N TRP A 633 16.11 -14.29 -6.96
CA TRP A 633 15.97 -12.85 -7.12
C TRP A 633 17.14 -12.06 -6.51
N VAL A 634 17.58 -12.43 -5.28
CA VAL A 634 18.66 -11.71 -4.56
C VAL A 634 20.06 -12.19 -4.92
N TRP A 635 20.19 -13.29 -5.68
CA TRP A 635 21.47 -13.88 -6.05
C TRP A 635 22.24 -13.03 -7.07
N GLU A 636 21.58 -12.18 -7.84
CA GLU A 636 22.25 -11.34 -8.83
C GLU A 636 23.33 -10.46 -8.21
N PRO A 637 24.54 -10.37 -8.83
CA PRO A 637 25.63 -9.54 -8.34
C PRO A 637 25.23 -8.06 -8.30
N SER A 638 25.55 -7.35 -7.23
CA SER A 638 25.42 -5.89 -7.24
C SER A 638 26.65 -5.30 -7.90
N ASP A 639 26.45 -4.54 -9.00
CA ASP A 639 27.52 -3.84 -9.72
C ASP A 639 27.88 -2.51 -9.03
N SER A 640 28.20 -2.50 -7.75
CA SER A 640 28.61 -1.30 -7.02
C SER A 640 30.08 -0.93 -7.32
N GLY A 641 30.42 0.36 -7.27
CA GLY A 641 31.82 0.83 -7.32
C GLY A 641 32.35 1.29 -8.66
N VAL A 642 31.58 1.25 -9.76
CA VAL A 642 32.00 1.81 -11.06
C VAL A 642 31.52 3.26 -11.15
N THR A 643 32.43 4.21 -11.40
CA THR A 643 32.11 5.63 -11.67
C THR A 643 31.90 5.86 -13.17
N ARG A 644 30.88 6.63 -13.54
CA ARG A 644 30.57 6.97 -14.93
C ARG A 644 30.25 8.43 -15.13
N ALA A 645 30.62 8.94 -16.31
CA ALA A 645 30.18 10.23 -16.77
C ALA A 645 28.71 10.19 -17.21
N THR A 646 27.90 11.15 -16.75
CA THR A 646 26.44 11.14 -16.97
C THR A 646 25.98 11.99 -18.13
N GLY A 647 26.85 12.77 -18.73
CA GLY A 647 26.49 13.71 -19.79
C GLY A 647 25.64 14.92 -19.36
N ILE A 648 25.42 15.14 -18.07
CA ILE A 648 24.82 16.37 -17.55
C ILE A 648 25.79 17.54 -17.81
N ARG A 649 25.27 18.76 -17.99
CA ARG A 649 26.07 19.98 -18.09
C ARG A 649 27.22 19.94 -17.08
N HIS A 650 28.48 19.95 -17.55
CA HIS A 650 29.74 19.92 -16.79
C HIS A 650 30.36 18.53 -16.48
N GLY A 651 29.96 17.45 -17.18
CA GLY A 651 30.64 16.17 -17.04
C GLY A 651 30.58 15.56 -15.66
N LEU A 652 29.38 15.60 -15.02
CA LEU A 652 29.16 15.02 -13.70
C LEU A 652 29.44 13.50 -13.74
N GLU A 653 30.37 13.04 -12.91
CA GLU A 653 30.67 11.64 -12.72
C GLU A 653 29.91 11.10 -11.51
N LEU A 654 29.13 10.05 -11.68
CA LEU A 654 28.36 9.39 -10.62
C LEU A 654 28.75 7.92 -10.47
N PRO A 655 28.87 7.43 -9.23
CA PRO A 655 29.05 6.00 -8.96
C PRO A 655 27.75 5.23 -9.28
N VAL A 656 27.91 3.97 -9.67
CA VAL A 656 26.80 3.03 -9.77
C VAL A 656 26.55 2.41 -8.41
N ASN A 657 25.34 2.52 -7.87
CA ASN A 657 24.91 1.96 -6.58
C ASN A 657 25.88 2.26 -5.40
N ILE A 658 25.68 3.39 -4.74
CA ILE A 658 26.50 3.78 -3.59
C ILE A 658 26.31 2.88 -2.37
N VAL A 659 27.38 2.72 -1.58
CA VAL A 659 27.36 2.09 -0.25
C VAL A 659 27.23 3.20 0.81
N ASP A 660 26.05 3.76 0.97
CA ASP A 660 25.74 4.86 1.89
C ASP A 660 24.31 4.69 2.46
N ARG A 661 24.06 5.30 3.62
CA ARG A 661 22.72 5.36 4.22
C ARG A 661 21.69 6.11 3.37
N ARG A 662 22.12 6.90 2.39
CA ARG A 662 21.27 7.59 1.41
C ARG A 662 20.96 6.72 0.19
N SER A 663 21.50 5.50 0.12
CA SER A 663 21.18 4.60 -0.99
C SER A 663 19.72 4.17 -0.93
N HIS A 664 19.11 3.95 -2.09
CA HIS A 664 17.73 3.47 -2.19
C HIS A 664 17.52 2.13 -1.45
N LEU A 665 18.52 1.23 -1.48
CA LEU A 665 18.46 -0.05 -0.77
C LEU A 665 18.48 0.13 0.75
N HIS A 666 19.27 1.10 1.28
CA HIS A 666 19.25 1.39 2.72
C HIS A 666 17.91 2.01 3.15
N ILE A 667 17.34 2.92 2.35
CA ILE A 667 15.99 3.46 2.63
C ILE A 667 14.94 2.36 2.53
N GLY A 668 15.06 1.44 1.57
CA GLY A 668 14.19 0.27 1.47
C GLY A 668 14.22 -0.63 2.70
N ILE A 669 15.42 -0.96 3.22
CA ILE A 669 15.51 -1.78 4.44
C ILE A 669 14.96 -1.04 5.67
N VAL A 670 15.15 0.27 5.78
CA VAL A 670 14.56 1.08 6.85
C VAL A 670 13.03 1.05 6.76
N GLY A 671 12.45 1.19 5.57
CA GLY A 671 11.01 1.04 5.34
C GLY A 671 10.49 -0.36 5.72
N THR A 672 11.21 -1.42 5.35
CA THR A 672 10.89 -2.81 5.73
C THR A 672 10.97 -3.00 7.26
N LEU A 673 11.96 -2.43 7.91
CA LEU A 673 12.09 -2.50 9.36
C LEU A 673 11.02 -1.70 10.09
N LEU A 674 10.55 -0.59 9.53
CA LEU A 674 9.39 0.14 10.06
C LEU A 674 8.15 -0.76 10.11
N ILE A 675 7.87 -1.50 9.02
CA ILE A 675 6.79 -2.48 8.96
C ILE A 675 7.01 -3.60 9.99
N SER A 676 8.22 -4.16 10.07
CA SER A 676 8.57 -5.21 11.03
C SER A 676 8.37 -4.75 12.48
N PHE A 677 8.79 -3.53 12.83
CA PHE A 677 8.57 -2.97 14.16
C PHE A 677 7.10 -2.66 14.44
N ALA A 678 6.32 -2.27 13.42
CA ALA A 678 4.88 -2.07 13.57
C ALA A 678 4.14 -3.40 13.80
N LEU A 679 4.50 -4.48 13.09
CA LEU A 679 4.01 -5.84 13.35
C LEU A 679 4.34 -6.29 14.77
N PHE A 680 5.60 -6.18 15.16
CA PHE A 680 6.06 -6.52 16.51
C PHE A 680 5.37 -5.69 17.59
N GLY A 681 5.23 -4.38 17.36
CA GLY A 681 4.56 -3.46 18.26
C GLY A 681 3.07 -3.77 18.43
N SER A 682 2.38 -4.20 17.35
CA SER A 682 0.98 -4.63 17.40
C SER A 682 0.80 -5.89 18.24
N LEU A 683 1.70 -6.85 18.10
CA LEU A 683 1.68 -8.07 18.90
C LEU A 683 2.00 -7.78 20.38
N LEU A 684 2.98 -6.92 20.65
CA LEU A 684 3.31 -6.48 22.00
C LEU A 684 2.15 -5.68 22.63
N PHE A 685 1.50 -4.81 21.84
CA PHE A 685 0.30 -4.09 22.28
C PHE A 685 -0.82 -5.07 22.69
N GLY A 686 -1.07 -6.13 21.92
CA GLY A 686 -2.04 -7.15 22.26
C GLY A 686 -1.75 -7.80 23.62
N GLY A 687 -0.50 -8.18 23.86
CA GLY A 687 -0.08 -8.74 25.16
C GLY A 687 -0.25 -7.75 26.32
N LEU A 688 0.17 -6.49 26.12
CA LEU A 688 0.02 -5.44 27.15
C LEU A 688 -1.45 -5.06 27.39
N TYR A 689 -2.27 -5.07 26.34
CA TYR A 689 -3.70 -4.84 26.44
C TYR A 689 -4.37 -5.90 27.34
N LEU A 690 -4.18 -7.18 27.02
CA LEU A 690 -4.74 -8.28 27.82
C LEU A 690 -4.24 -8.25 29.26
N TRP A 691 -2.98 -7.95 29.47
CA TRP A 691 -2.42 -7.80 30.84
C TRP A 691 -3.16 -6.74 31.67
N ASN A 692 -3.58 -5.65 31.05
CA ASN A 692 -4.24 -4.56 31.76
C ASN A 692 -5.75 -4.71 31.89
N THR A 693 -6.39 -5.44 30.99
CA THR A 693 -7.87 -5.50 30.91
C THR A 693 -8.43 -6.79 31.45
N GLU A 694 -7.68 -7.92 31.35
CA GLU A 694 -8.14 -9.25 31.73
C GLU A 694 -7.50 -9.74 33.04
N PRO A 695 -8.23 -9.78 34.17
CA PRO A 695 -7.67 -10.25 35.43
C PRO A 695 -7.14 -11.70 35.35
N SER A 696 -7.84 -12.57 34.61
CA SER A 696 -7.45 -13.97 34.43
C SER A 696 -6.17 -14.15 33.60
N PHE A 697 -5.76 -13.13 32.83
CA PHE A 697 -4.49 -13.15 32.09
C PHE A 697 -3.27 -13.21 33.04
N ALA A 698 -3.40 -12.71 34.27
CA ALA A 698 -2.37 -12.76 35.29
C ALA A 698 -2.33 -14.09 36.08
N ASP A 699 -3.42 -14.89 36.02
CA ASP A 699 -3.51 -16.19 36.70
C ASP A 699 -2.68 -17.24 35.95
N ARG A 700 -1.41 -17.40 36.36
CA ARG A 700 -0.42 -18.20 35.65
C ARG A 700 -0.16 -19.50 36.37
N THR A 701 -0.25 -20.61 35.65
CA THR A 701 0.18 -21.93 36.12
C THR A 701 1.66 -22.16 35.92
N ALA A 702 2.31 -21.43 34.99
CA ALA A 702 3.72 -21.53 34.68
C ALA A 702 4.27 -20.18 34.17
N THR A 703 5.56 -19.93 34.40
CA THR A 703 6.31 -18.75 33.96
C THR A 703 7.43 -19.13 33.02
N PRO A 704 7.87 -18.23 32.08
CA PRO A 704 9.02 -18.46 31.23
C PRO A 704 10.32 -18.72 32.02
N ASP A 705 11.21 -19.53 31.46
CA ASP A 705 12.53 -19.75 32.05
C ASP A 705 13.41 -18.50 31.89
N SER A 706 13.64 -17.81 33.01
CA SER A 706 14.44 -16.59 33.07
C SER A 706 15.89 -16.79 32.59
N ARG A 707 16.51 -17.97 32.80
CA ARG A 707 17.88 -18.23 32.37
C ARG A 707 17.98 -18.34 30.86
N ALA A 708 17.07 -19.07 30.25
CA ALA A 708 16.96 -19.17 28.79
C ALA A 708 16.67 -17.83 28.14
N ALA A 709 15.77 -17.01 28.72
CA ALA A 709 15.48 -15.66 28.25
C ALA A 709 16.69 -14.73 28.31
N LEU A 710 17.48 -14.76 29.42
CA LEU A 710 18.72 -13.99 29.53
C LEU A 710 19.76 -14.42 28.52
N MET A 711 19.91 -15.75 28.30
CA MET A 711 20.86 -16.29 27.32
C MET A 711 20.44 -15.89 25.88
N ALA A 712 19.14 -15.89 25.56
CA ALA A 712 18.65 -15.42 24.29
C ALA A 712 18.97 -13.92 24.08
N ALA A 713 18.75 -13.08 25.10
CA ALA A 713 19.10 -11.67 25.09
C ALA A 713 20.61 -11.45 24.82
N ALA A 714 21.47 -12.16 25.55
CA ALA A 714 22.91 -12.09 25.37
C ALA A 714 23.35 -12.56 23.97
N SER A 715 22.77 -13.65 23.47
CA SER A 715 22.98 -14.16 22.11
C SER A 715 22.58 -13.16 21.03
N GLY A 716 21.44 -12.46 21.20
CA GLY A 716 21.00 -11.38 20.32
C GLY A 716 22.01 -10.23 20.26
N LEU A 717 22.56 -9.81 21.39
CA LEU A 717 23.60 -8.77 21.43
C LEU A 717 24.88 -9.20 20.70
N VAL A 718 25.31 -10.45 20.89
CA VAL A 718 26.47 -11.01 20.17
C VAL A 718 26.20 -11.03 18.67
N MET A 719 24.98 -11.41 18.24
CA MET A 719 24.57 -11.40 16.84
C MET A 719 24.67 -9.99 16.22
N ALA A 720 24.21 -8.94 16.92
CA ALA A 720 24.36 -7.57 16.46
C ALA A 720 25.83 -7.15 16.35
N GLY A 721 26.66 -7.59 17.29
CA GLY A 721 28.13 -7.40 17.28
C GLY A 721 28.79 -8.08 16.08
N LEU A 722 28.45 -9.33 15.80
CA LEU A 722 29.00 -10.08 14.65
C LEU A 722 28.57 -9.43 13.33
N GLY A 723 27.32 -9.01 13.20
CA GLY A 723 26.87 -8.27 12.01
C GLY A 723 27.64 -6.96 11.80
N TRP A 724 27.92 -6.23 12.88
CA TRP A 724 28.78 -5.05 12.80
C TRP A 724 30.20 -5.37 12.37
N LEU A 725 30.80 -6.44 12.95
CA LEU A 725 32.15 -6.86 12.65
C LEU A 725 32.29 -7.37 11.20
N ALA A 726 31.30 -8.12 10.69
CA ALA A 726 31.26 -8.58 9.30
C ALA A 726 31.25 -7.39 8.33
N ASN A 727 30.39 -6.39 8.59
CA ASN A 727 30.33 -5.17 7.79
C ASN A 727 31.65 -4.40 7.85
N ARG A 728 32.28 -4.26 9.01
CA ARG A 728 33.57 -3.56 9.18
C ARG A 728 34.68 -4.22 8.36
N TRP A 729 34.82 -5.55 8.46
CA TRP A 729 35.85 -6.28 7.72
C TRP A 729 35.57 -6.30 6.20
N ALA A 730 34.32 -6.33 5.79
CA ALA A 730 33.98 -6.17 4.37
C ALA A 730 34.41 -4.78 3.83
N GLN A 731 34.19 -3.71 4.60
CA GLN A 731 34.65 -2.35 4.26
C GLN A 731 36.18 -2.26 4.16
N ASP A 732 36.89 -3.01 4.99
CA ASP A 732 38.36 -3.09 4.96
C ASP A 732 38.85 -4.08 3.87
N ASN A 733 37.99 -4.53 2.95
CA ASN A 733 38.26 -5.53 1.88
C ASN A 733 38.68 -6.91 2.35
N ALA A 734 38.50 -7.25 3.63
CA ALA A 734 38.77 -8.55 4.21
C ALA A 734 37.58 -9.54 4.01
N PHE A 735 37.18 -9.78 2.76
CA PHE A 735 35.94 -10.51 2.42
C PHE A 735 35.91 -11.95 2.96
N ARG A 736 37.03 -12.68 2.91
CA ARG A 736 37.08 -14.04 3.47
C ARG A 736 36.82 -14.06 4.99
N ALA A 737 37.45 -13.13 5.70
CA ALA A 737 37.22 -12.98 7.12
C ALA A 737 35.80 -12.56 7.47
N ALA A 738 35.25 -11.60 6.71
CA ALA A 738 33.83 -11.21 6.82
C ALA A 738 32.89 -12.40 6.55
N GLY A 739 33.18 -13.24 5.54
CA GLY A 739 32.42 -14.45 5.27
C GLY A 739 32.48 -15.52 6.38
N LEU A 740 33.62 -15.65 7.08
CA LEU A 740 33.71 -16.53 8.27
C LEU A 740 32.85 -15.98 9.42
N ILE A 741 32.75 -14.65 9.59
CA ILE A 741 31.87 -14.04 10.58
C ILE A 741 30.40 -14.28 10.21
N ASP A 742 30.05 -14.20 8.94
CA ASP A 742 28.69 -14.54 8.49
C ASP A 742 28.35 -16.00 8.80
N LEU A 743 29.30 -16.94 8.68
CA LEU A 743 29.09 -18.32 9.17
C LEU A 743 28.87 -18.39 10.69
N GLY A 744 29.47 -17.49 11.45
CA GLY A 744 29.14 -17.30 12.86
C GLY A 744 27.70 -16.88 13.09
N LEU A 745 27.17 -15.99 12.26
CA LEU A 745 25.75 -15.61 12.29
C LEU A 745 24.81 -16.77 11.89
N VAL A 746 25.22 -17.58 10.91
CA VAL A 746 24.51 -18.82 10.51
C VAL A 746 24.36 -19.80 11.67
N ALA A 747 25.37 -19.92 12.54
CA ALA A 747 25.31 -20.76 13.74
C ALA A 747 24.54 -20.12 14.90
N LEU A 748 24.67 -18.80 15.08
CA LEU A 748 24.14 -18.08 16.23
C LEU A 748 22.64 -17.80 16.11
N ALA A 749 22.12 -17.54 14.92
CA ALA A 749 20.70 -17.24 14.74
C ALA A 749 19.78 -18.40 15.17
N PRO A 750 19.99 -19.67 14.75
CA PRO A 750 19.18 -20.79 15.24
C PRO A 750 19.40 -21.06 16.74
N LEU A 751 20.59 -20.81 17.29
CA LEU A 751 20.83 -20.91 18.73
C LEU A 751 19.99 -19.88 19.50
N THR A 752 19.96 -18.64 19.05
CA THR A 752 19.14 -17.60 19.66
C THR A 752 17.65 -17.96 19.61
N ALA A 753 17.15 -18.50 18.47
CA ALA A 753 15.81 -19.00 18.33
C ALA A 753 15.51 -20.14 19.31
N ALA A 754 16.40 -21.11 19.38
CA ALA A 754 16.27 -22.25 20.33
C ALA A 754 16.22 -21.78 21.80
N LEU A 755 16.99 -20.77 22.17
CA LEU A 755 16.98 -20.21 23.53
C LEU A 755 15.68 -19.45 23.83
N LEU A 756 15.14 -18.69 22.86
CA LEU A 756 13.83 -18.04 23.01
C LEU A 756 12.70 -19.05 23.17
N LEU A 757 12.69 -20.09 22.36
CA LEU A 757 11.70 -21.16 22.46
C LEU A 757 11.87 -21.98 23.74
N ALA A 758 13.12 -22.26 24.17
CA ALA A 758 13.41 -22.93 25.42
C ALA A 758 12.88 -22.16 26.64
N ALA A 759 12.90 -20.82 26.59
CA ALA A 759 12.32 -20.01 27.65
C ALA A 759 10.80 -20.22 27.80
N LEU A 760 10.11 -20.62 26.72
CA LEU A 760 8.65 -20.84 26.71
C LEU A 760 8.25 -22.31 26.94
N LEU A 761 9.17 -23.27 26.97
CA LEU A 761 8.83 -24.68 27.17
C LEU A 761 7.98 -24.96 28.44
N PRO A 762 8.16 -24.21 29.56
CA PRO A 762 7.27 -24.40 30.72
C PRO A 762 5.85 -23.88 30.49
N VAL A 763 5.61 -23.01 29.49
CA VAL A 763 4.36 -22.29 29.26
C VAL A 763 3.56 -22.97 28.17
N ASP A 764 2.41 -23.52 28.52
CA ASP A 764 1.47 -24.13 27.58
C ASP A 764 0.72 -23.05 26.78
N PRO A 765 0.86 -22.99 25.45
CA PRO A 765 0.17 -21.98 24.63
C PRO A 765 -1.34 -22.18 24.50
N TRP A 766 -1.85 -23.37 24.77
CA TRP A 766 -3.29 -23.68 24.71
C TRP A 766 -4.01 -23.46 26.06
N ALA A 767 -3.27 -23.38 27.16
CA ALA A 767 -3.84 -23.26 28.49
C ALA A 767 -4.37 -21.84 28.79
N SER A 768 -3.86 -20.81 28.12
CA SER A 768 -4.25 -19.41 28.36
C SER A 768 -3.79 -18.48 27.24
N ALA A 769 -4.49 -17.35 27.13
CA ALA A 769 -4.11 -16.26 26.23
C ALA A 769 -2.68 -15.73 26.51
N PHE A 770 -2.27 -15.74 27.78
CA PHE A 770 -0.91 -15.41 28.19
C PHE A 770 0.14 -16.32 27.51
N GLY A 771 -0.09 -17.64 27.56
CA GLY A 771 0.78 -18.61 26.89
C GLY A 771 0.80 -18.40 25.38
N ALA A 772 -0.37 -18.25 24.76
CA ALA A 772 -0.53 -18.03 23.32
C ALA A 772 0.25 -16.77 22.84
N VAL A 773 0.10 -15.64 23.52
CA VAL A 773 0.80 -14.37 23.20
C VAL A 773 2.31 -14.52 23.39
N GLY A 774 2.76 -15.18 24.46
CA GLY A 774 4.19 -15.44 24.68
C GLY A 774 4.80 -16.22 23.51
N TRP A 775 4.16 -17.32 23.11
CA TRP A 775 4.60 -18.11 21.96
C TRP A 775 4.52 -17.36 20.62
N ALA A 776 3.52 -16.51 20.41
CA ALA A 776 3.40 -15.66 19.21
C ALA A 776 4.58 -14.67 19.13
N LEU A 777 4.97 -14.01 20.24
CA LEU A 777 6.15 -13.13 20.30
C LEU A 777 7.44 -13.90 19.97
N GLY A 778 7.63 -15.09 20.59
CA GLY A 778 8.77 -15.95 20.31
C GLY A 778 8.85 -16.41 18.85
N ALA A 779 7.72 -16.83 18.27
CA ALA A 779 7.60 -17.24 16.87
C ALA A 779 7.92 -16.09 15.91
N PHE A 780 7.44 -14.87 16.19
CA PHE A 780 7.72 -13.69 15.38
C PHE A 780 9.22 -13.38 15.32
N VAL A 781 9.90 -13.36 16.47
CA VAL A 781 11.36 -13.14 16.51
C VAL A 781 12.11 -14.29 15.85
N THR A 782 11.66 -15.54 16.03
CA THR A 782 12.23 -16.72 15.37
C THR A 782 12.15 -16.62 13.85
N ALA A 783 11.06 -16.09 13.29
CA ALA A 783 10.96 -15.83 11.87
C ALA A 783 12.01 -14.80 11.39
N HIS A 784 12.26 -13.74 12.16
CA HIS A 784 13.34 -12.78 11.85
C HIS A 784 14.74 -13.42 11.94
N LEU A 785 14.97 -14.28 12.91
CA LEU A 785 16.21 -15.04 13.02
C LEU A 785 16.41 -15.99 11.84
N ALA A 786 15.34 -16.60 11.32
CA ALA A 786 15.41 -17.40 10.09
C ALA A 786 15.82 -16.55 8.86
N VAL A 787 15.37 -15.30 8.77
CA VAL A 787 15.83 -14.36 7.73
C VAL A 787 17.31 -14.01 7.92
N VAL A 788 17.78 -13.77 9.16
CA VAL A 788 19.21 -13.55 9.43
C VAL A 788 20.03 -14.75 8.99
N LEU A 789 19.62 -15.97 9.35
CA LEU A 789 20.25 -17.22 8.96
C LEU A 789 20.40 -17.33 7.43
N TRP A 790 19.28 -17.17 6.71
CA TRP A 790 19.24 -17.28 5.25
C TRP A 790 20.11 -16.21 4.56
N TRP A 791 20.03 -14.95 5.01
CA TRP A 791 20.79 -13.84 4.44
C TRP A 791 22.29 -13.96 4.72
N ALA A 792 22.67 -14.30 5.97
CA ALA A 792 24.06 -14.53 6.35
C ALA A 792 24.67 -15.69 5.56
N LEU A 793 23.91 -16.76 5.32
CA LEU A 793 24.36 -17.89 4.49
C LEU A 793 24.67 -17.48 3.05
N ILE A 794 23.78 -16.71 2.41
CA ILE A 794 24.00 -16.18 1.07
C ILE A 794 25.24 -15.30 1.02
N ASN A 795 25.40 -14.37 1.98
CA ASN A 795 26.55 -13.49 2.05
C ASN A 795 27.85 -14.27 2.27
N ALA A 796 27.85 -15.24 3.18
CA ALA A 796 29.00 -16.11 3.44
C ALA A 796 29.45 -16.87 2.17
N VAL A 797 28.50 -17.54 1.49
CA VAL A 797 28.78 -18.26 0.24
C VAL A 797 29.38 -17.32 -0.81
N ARG A 798 28.78 -16.17 -1.03
CA ARG A 798 29.24 -15.20 -2.07
C ARG A 798 30.65 -14.67 -1.78
N LYS A 799 30.98 -14.40 -0.52
CA LYS A 799 32.29 -13.90 -0.09
C LYS A 799 33.37 -14.98 -0.16
N LEU A 800 33.05 -16.18 0.33
CA LEU A 800 34.01 -17.30 0.36
C LEU A 800 34.33 -17.85 -1.03
N THR A 801 33.38 -17.79 -1.95
CA THR A 801 33.55 -18.18 -3.36
C THR A 801 34.14 -17.08 -4.25
N GLY A 802 34.38 -15.87 -3.71
CA GLY A 802 34.94 -14.74 -4.47
C GLY A 802 33.98 -14.06 -5.43
N LEU A 803 32.67 -14.26 -5.27
CA LEU A 803 31.63 -13.57 -6.05
C LEU A 803 31.40 -12.11 -5.60
N VAL A 804 32.01 -11.67 -4.51
CA VAL A 804 31.94 -10.31 -3.99
C VAL A 804 33.34 -9.70 -4.01
N GLY A 805 33.47 -8.50 -4.56
CA GLY A 805 34.72 -7.76 -4.68
C GLY A 805 34.69 -6.36 -4.02
N PRO A 806 35.80 -5.62 -4.13
CA PRO A 806 35.91 -4.27 -3.59
C PRO A 806 34.76 -3.36 -4.04
N GLY A 807 34.20 -2.57 -3.11
CA GLY A 807 33.06 -1.69 -3.36
C GLY A 807 31.68 -2.36 -3.27
N GLN A 808 31.59 -3.69 -3.14
CA GLN A 808 30.32 -4.43 -3.07
C GLN A 808 29.93 -4.77 -1.63
N THR A 809 30.05 -3.85 -0.70
CA THR A 809 29.80 -4.05 0.74
C THR A 809 28.39 -3.65 1.20
N LEU A 810 27.52 -3.23 0.28
CA LEU A 810 26.16 -2.81 0.61
C LEU A 810 25.32 -3.94 1.25
N PRO A 811 25.36 -5.22 0.79
CA PRO A 811 24.66 -6.31 1.45
C PRO A 811 25.07 -6.51 2.92
N ASP A 812 26.31 -6.23 3.28
CA ASP A 812 26.80 -6.30 4.67
C ASP A 812 26.25 -5.20 5.55
N LEU A 813 26.18 -3.96 5.01
CA LEU A 813 25.56 -2.84 5.70
C LEU A 813 24.08 -3.12 6.00
N LEU A 814 23.36 -3.70 5.03
CA LEU A 814 21.95 -4.03 5.16
C LEU A 814 21.72 -5.17 6.16
N LEU A 815 22.51 -6.26 6.08
CA LEU A 815 22.47 -7.37 7.03
C LEU A 815 22.78 -6.91 8.44
N MET A 816 23.81 -6.06 8.64
CA MET A 816 24.14 -5.47 9.94
C MET A 816 22.94 -4.70 10.51
N THR A 817 22.25 -3.90 9.67
CA THR A 817 21.09 -3.12 10.09
C THR A 817 19.94 -4.04 10.53
N PHE A 818 19.71 -5.11 9.78
CA PHE A 818 18.69 -6.12 10.10
C PHE A 818 19.03 -6.91 11.36
N CYS A 819 20.30 -7.32 11.57
CA CYS A 819 20.75 -7.99 12.80
C CYS A 819 20.53 -7.12 14.05
N LYS A 820 20.79 -5.80 13.96
CA LYS A 820 20.53 -4.87 15.06
C LYS A 820 19.05 -4.78 15.41
N ALA A 821 18.18 -4.71 14.40
CA ALA A 821 16.74 -4.68 14.59
C ALA A 821 16.22 -5.99 15.22
N THR A 822 16.66 -7.14 14.70
CA THR A 822 16.31 -8.46 15.25
C THR A 822 16.80 -8.62 16.70
N ALA A 823 18.01 -8.15 17.01
CA ALA A 823 18.53 -8.15 18.38
C ALA A 823 17.68 -7.27 19.31
N ALA A 824 17.24 -6.09 18.87
CA ALA A 824 16.34 -5.24 19.66
C ALA A 824 15.01 -5.94 19.95
N MET A 825 14.40 -6.60 18.97
CA MET A 825 13.15 -7.38 19.17
C MET A 825 13.40 -8.55 20.13
N THR A 826 14.54 -9.26 20.01
CA THR A 826 14.93 -10.34 20.92
C THR A 826 15.06 -9.83 22.36
N LEU A 827 15.71 -8.67 22.56
CA LEU A 827 15.87 -8.05 23.89
C LEU A 827 14.52 -7.67 24.51
N VAL A 828 13.62 -7.06 23.73
CA VAL A 828 12.29 -6.67 24.23
C VAL A 828 11.46 -7.91 24.57
N THR A 829 11.50 -8.96 23.75
CA THR A 829 10.80 -10.23 24.03
C THR A 829 11.36 -10.90 25.28
N ALA A 830 12.69 -10.99 25.41
CA ALA A 830 13.32 -11.54 26.62
C ALA A 830 12.97 -10.71 27.88
N ALA A 831 12.94 -9.38 27.76
CA ALA A 831 12.53 -8.50 28.87
C ALA A 831 11.06 -8.71 29.26
N ALA A 832 10.16 -8.91 28.28
CA ALA A 832 8.77 -9.26 28.55
C ALA A 832 8.66 -10.61 29.31
N TYR A 833 9.43 -11.64 28.91
CA TYR A 833 9.45 -12.92 29.61
C TYR A 833 9.99 -12.79 31.04
N LEU A 834 11.04 -11.98 31.26
CA LEU A 834 11.60 -11.73 32.59
C LEU A 834 10.65 -10.96 33.49
N ALA A 835 9.99 -9.93 32.97
CA ALA A 835 8.99 -9.13 33.71
C ALA A 835 7.81 -9.98 34.18
N VAL A 836 7.52 -11.03 33.45
CA VAL A 836 6.44 -11.95 33.78
C VAL A 836 6.92 -13.06 34.74
N ALA A 837 8.19 -13.44 34.70
CA ALA A 837 8.76 -14.46 35.57
C ALA A 837 9.08 -13.92 36.97
N SER A 838 9.18 -12.59 37.17
CA SER A 838 9.37 -11.89 38.44
C SER A 838 8.02 -11.65 39.16
#